data_750daecf3bc7cd6da0a0d021c604dceb
#
_entry.id   750daecf3bc7cd6da0a0d021c604dceb
#
_cell.length_a   1.000
_cell.length_b   1.000
_cell.length_c   1.000
_cell.angle_alpha   90.00
_cell.angle_beta   90.00
_cell.angle_gamma   90.00
#
_symmetry.space_group_name_H-M   'P 1'
#
loop_
_entity.id
_entity.type
_entity.pdbx_description
1 polymer ?
#
loop_
_entity_poly.entity_id
_entity_poly.type
_entity_poly.pdbx_seq_one_letter_code
_entity_poly.pdbx_strand_id
1 'polypeptide(L)'
;MRYILTLLLLSAAILKTAAQENYTLADTLTLDAVVVTGVTLTSMTNEGNLRFNVSKIEGNTGADITNILDRLPGVTASQKQGLTLNGQSAVLYIDGRPQKLSGSQAVSLLKTMPVESIESIELNSYTGSGYQASTGAVINIVTTKRKDDGWNMSVSGAGTADRHNNWDGGASTYLMARRGNVNIYGMLEYANGVTEYVQKDSTLYDSMSSLVENRKSYGRSNTFSGMANVEWSFKPNQSLNFNLYAYKEKGRSDVSDNSLYSYSTDATISSNKGKTDDDLLSGTLEYNAKFKDDLNLKVSYGLIYGGTDSDNSYDFTAPAERSMAALVNTEGTQHIFRSDITKKFDRTTVAAGLRADIGSLKNDVEYSGDIPSWIEPQSIFQARENLYAAYANVSQKLGSRFMMNAGVRGEYTDYRTHNATADLDGKNSYFNLFPSLNFTHTARNIRQTLYFISAISRPDYDCLYPGMRYDTENSYSKGNPLLNPTRAYSVKYVGYYWTYARFSIGYQRNNDLYTSILQKDENELTSYTYLNHADRNMYFAEFTIPFAAFKRKLYGNVEVDVNWSQFVNPRNGYELPYDGKGFWTTKITGFVQYDITDRFSLSSQFAVYPKKKTAQYTEKAYWWLDFSADWYLTKKKDLLLSLSVEDVANRLDHTRTYLYSGAERHRYTKSVTQLVRFRLTYKFGGGKKQSMEQKSVSNDIGRFRE
;
A
#
# COMPACT_ATOMS: atom_id res chain seq x y z
N MET A 1 0.86 -21.16 -21.83
CA MET A 1 0.97 -20.39 -23.10
C MET A 1 -0.26 -20.48 -24.00
N ARG A 2 -0.81 -21.66 -24.33
CA ARG A 2 -2.01 -21.77 -25.20
C ARG A 2 -3.24 -21.01 -24.68
N TYR A 3 -3.56 -21.06 -23.39
CA TYR A 3 -4.72 -20.35 -22.79
C TYR A 3 -4.55 -18.83 -22.74
N ILE A 4 -3.32 -18.31 -22.60
CA ILE A 4 -3.04 -16.87 -22.62
C ILE A 4 -3.24 -16.32 -24.05
N LEU A 5 -2.81 -17.08 -25.06
CA LEU A 5 -3.03 -16.72 -26.47
C LEU A 5 -4.53 -16.72 -26.83
N THR A 6 -5.30 -17.67 -26.28
CA THR A 6 -6.75 -17.75 -26.50
C THR A 6 -7.49 -16.59 -25.83
N LEU A 7 -7.08 -16.15 -24.63
CA LEU A 7 -7.64 -14.96 -23.97
C LEU A 7 -7.27 -13.67 -24.72
N LEU A 8 -6.05 -13.56 -25.21
CA LEU A 8 -5.61 -12.42 -26.04
C LEU A 8 -6.34 -12.39 -27.40
N LEU A 9 -6.62 -13.54 -27.98
CA LEU A 9 -7.40 -13.63 -29.22
C LEU A 9 -8.90 -13.36 -28.99
N LEU A 10 -9.46 -13.77 -27.83
CA LEU A 10 -10.83 -13.39 -27.45
C LEU A 10 -10.95 -11.87 -27.20
N SER A 11 -9.97 -11.27 -26.53
CA SER A 11 -9.95 -9.81 -26.32
C SER A 11 -9.78 -9.04 -27.63
N ALA A 12 -8.99 -9.56 -28.58
CA ALA A 12 -8.86 -9.00 -29.91
C ALA A 12 -10.14 -9.17 -30.76
N ALA A 13 -10.90 -10.25 -30.55
CA ALA A 13 -12.19 -10.47 -31.24
C ALA A 13 -13.27 -9.52 -30.70
N ILE A 14 -13.30 -9.26 -29.38
CA ILE A 14 -14.20 -8.29 -28.76
C ILE A 14 -13.87 -6.86 -29.23
N LEU A 15 -12.59 -6.54 -29.42
CA LEU A 15 -12.15 -5.25 -29.99
C LEU A 15 -12.53 -5.09 -31.46
N LYS A 16 -12.58 -6.18 -32.25
CA LYS A 16 -13.03 -6.13 -33.67
C LYS A 16 -14.53 -5.90 -33.79
N THR A 17 -15.35 -6.47 -32.92
CA THR A 17 -16.81 -6.25 -32.96
C THR A 17 -17.20 -4.84 -32.49
N ALA A 18 -16.41 -4.19 -31.68
CA ALA A 18 -16.64 -2.80 -31.28
C ALA A 18 -16.14 -1.76 -32.32
N ALA A 19 -15.36 -2.19 -33.33
CA ALA A 19 -14.77 -1.32 -34.35
C ALA A 19 -15.52 -1.31 -35.67
N GLN A 20 -16.65 -2.04 -35.81
CA GLN A 20 -17.41 -2.17 -37.06
C GLN A 20 -18.72 -1.35 -37.06
N GLU A 21 -18.68 -0.09 -36.61
CA GLU A 21 -19.63 0.91 -37.05
C GLU A 21 -18.95 1.80 -38.10
N ASN A 22 -19.48 1.76 -39.33
CA ASN A 22 -19.01 2.54 -40.46
C ASN A 22 -19.12 4.05 -40.17
N TYR A 23 -17.98 4.72 -39.98
CA TYR A 23 -17.91 6.16 -40.03
C TYR A 23 -17.44 6.59 -41.44
N THR A 24 -18.32 7.21 -42.21
CA THR A 24 -18.00 7.95 -43.41
C THR A 24 -17.16 9.17 -43.05
N LEU A 25 -15.99 9.28 -43.68
CA LEU A 25 -15.07 10.42 -43.62
C LEU A 25 -15.70 11.65 -44.31
N ALA A 26 -16.45 12.45 -43.59
CA ALA A 26 -16.73 13.84 -43.92
C ALA A 26 -17.38 14.51 -42.70
N ASP A 27 -16.55 15.09 -41.83
CA ASP A 27 -16.77 16.35 -41.12
C ASP A 27 -15.62 16.51 -40.12
N THR A 28 -15.07 17.68 -40.03
CA THR A 28 -14.12 18.08 -38.99
C THR A 28 -14.78 18.04 -37.62
N LEU A 29 -15.01 16.82 -37.13
CA LEU A 29 -15.39 16.59 -35.73
C LEU A 29 -14.16 16.78 -34.85
N THR A 30 -14.19 17.79 -34.02
CA THR A 30 -13.45 17.80 -32.77
C THR A 30 -13.87 16.53 -32.05
N LEU A 31 -13.04 15.49 -32.13
CA LEU A 31 -13.20 14.29 -31.34
C LEU A 31 -13.04 14.71 -29.88
N ASP A 32 -14.16 14.87 -29.18
CA ASP A 32 -14.16 14.87 -27.73
C ASP A 32 -13.42 13.62 -27.26
N ALA A 33 -12.50 13.77 -26.33
CA ALA A 33 -11.70 12.68 -25.80
C ALA A 33 -12.62 11.51 -25.45
N VAL A 34 -12.40 10.34 -26.03
CA VAL A 34 -13.17 9.15 -25.75
C VAL A 34 -12.93 8.75 -24.30
N VAL A 35 -13.86 9.07 -23.43
CA VAL A 35 -13.82 8.73 -22.01
C VAL A 35 -14.26 7.28 -21.87
N VAL A 36 -13.33 6.34 -21.75
CA VAL A 36 -13.64 4.90 -21.74
C VAL A 36 -14.16 4.43 -20.37
N THR A 37 -13.68 5.03 -19.28
CA THR A 37 -14.03 4.61 -17.89
C THR A 37 -14.88 5.62 -17.13
N GLY A 38 -15.44 6.64 -17.78
CA GLY A 38 -16.07 7.76 -17.08
C GLY A 38 -15.08 8.69 -16.37
N VAL A 39 -13.79 8.40 -16.44
CA VAL A 39 -12.72 9.15 -15.81
C VAL A 39 -11.94 9.94 -16.86
N THR A 40 -11.82 11.22 -16.71
CA THR A 40 -11.03 12.08 -17.60
C THR A 40 -9.76 12.55 -16.91
N LEU A 41 -8.59 12.29 -17.51
CA LEU A 41 -7.33 12.91 -17.09
C LEU A 41 -7.48 14.43 -17.27
N THR A 42 -7.48 15.16 -16.16
CA THR A 42 -7.79 16.59 -16.20
C THR A 42 -6.56 17.44 -16.50
N SER A 43 -5.42 17.07 -15.91
CA SER A 43 -4.18 17.81 -16.03
C SER A 43 -3.00 17.01 -15.49
N MET A 44 -1.83 17.61 -15.57
CA MET A 44 -0.64 17.16 -14.88
C MET A 44 -0.21 18.20 -13.87
N THR A 45 0.38 17.75 -12.77
CA THR A 45 1.11 18.65 -11.88
C THR A 45 2.39 19.14 -12.55
N ASN A 46 3.00 20.19 -12.02
CA ASN A 46 4.30 20.66 -12.50
C ASN A 46 5.42 19.60 -12.34
N GLU A 47 5.21 18.61 -11.48
CA GLU A 47 6.12 17.48 -11.26
C GLU A 47 5.87 16.31 -12.22
N GLY A 48 4.84 16.40 -13.07
CA GLY A 48 4.52 15.37 -14.05
C GLY A 48 3.56 14.29 -13.55
N ASN A 49 2.97 14.44 -12.37
CA ASN A 49 2.00 13.51 -11.82
C ASN A 49 0.67 13.61 -12.56
N LEU A 50 -0.04 12.48 -12.67
CA LEU A 50 -1.37 12.45 -13.26
C LEU A 50 -2.37 13.03 -12.25
N ARG A 51 -3.17 14.00 -12.68
CA ARG A 51 -4.25 14.58 -11.87
C ARG A 51 -5.60 14.28 -12.49
N PHE A 52 -6.48 13.67 -11.72
CA PHE A 52 -7.86 13.36 -12.07
C PHE A 52 -8.80 14.21 -11.24
N ASN A 53 -9.61 15.04 -11.90
CA ASN A 53 -10.61 15.84 -11.20
C ASN A 53 -11.83 14.96 -10.92
N VAL A 54 -12.13 14.76 -9.63
CA VAL A 54 -13.20 13.87 -9.18
C VAL A 54 -14.58 14.35 -9.63
N SER A 55 -14.81 15.65 -9.72
CA SER A 55 -16.09 16.21 -10.19
C SER A 55 -16.40 15.91 -11.66
N LYS A 56 -15.37 15.55 -12.45
CA LYS A 56 -15.50 15.18 -13.87
C LYS A 56 -15.61 13.67 -14.10
N ILE A 57 -15.60 12.88 -13.03
CA ILE A 57 -15.77 11.42 -13.11
C ILE A 57 -17.27 11.14 -13.12
N GLU A 58 -17.77 10.53 -14.19
CA GLU A 58 -19.19 10.17 -14.31
C GLU A 58 -19.57 9.11 -13.27
N GLY A 59 -20.80 9.19 -12.73
CA GLY A 59 -21.32 8.23 -11.75
C GLY A 59 -20.65 8.29 -10.38
N ASN A 60 -19.99 9.40 -10.04
CA ASN A 60 -19.28 9.56 -8.75
C ASN A 60 -20.16 10.03 -7.59
N THR A 61 -21.37 10.50 -7.88
CA THR A 61 -22.25 11.05 -6.85
C THR A 61 -22.62 9.96 -5.85
N GLY A 62 -22.13 10.09 -4.62
CA GLY A 62 -22.44 9.18 -3.53
C GLY A 62 -21.54 7.94 -3.42
N ALA A 63 -20.71 7.61 -4.39
CA ALA A 63 -19.70 6.54 -4.28
C ALA A 63 -18.74 6.83 -3.11
N ASP A 64 -18.10 5.80 -2.58
CA ASP A 64 -16.92 6.01 -1.76
C ASP A 64 -15.68 6.23 -2.67
N ILE A 65 -14.62 6.77 -2.09
CA ILE A 65 -13.44 7.11 -2.88
C ILE A 65 -12.72 5.88 -3.43
N THR A 66 -12.84 4.71 -2.77
CA THR A 66 -12.19 3.50 -3.24
C THR A 66 -12.76 3.03 -4.57
N ASN A 67 -14.07 3.17 -4.78
CA ASN A 67 -14.71 2.91 -6.06
C ASN A 67 -14.19 3.83 -7.18
N ILE A 68 -13.85 5.07 -6.83
CA ILE A 68 -13.24 5.98 -7.80
C ILE A 68 -11.79 5.59 -8.08
N LEU A 69 -11.05 5.23 -7.05
CA LEU A 69 -9.64 4.81 -7.19
C LEU A 69 -9.50 3.57 -8.08
N ASP A 70 -10.35 2.57 -7.91
CA ASP A 70 -10.32 1.35 -8.72
C ASP A 70 -10.64 1.58 -10.22
N ARG A 71 -11.25 2.74 -10.55
CA ARG A 71 -11.46 3.17 -11.94
C ARG A 71 -10.23 3.86 -12.54
N LEU A 72 -9.29 4.32 -11.69
CA LEU A 72 -8.08 4.99 -12.16
C LEU A 72 -7.06 3.97 -12.69
N PRO A 73 -6.34 4.29 -13.76
CA PRO A 73 -5.42 3.35 -14.38
C PRO A 73 -4.28 2.97 -13.44
N GLY A 74 -4.11 1.68 -13.20
CA GLY A 74 -3.05 1.12 -12.36
C GLY A 74 -3.27 1.25 -10.86
N VAL A 75 -4.44 1.73 -10.41
CA VAL A 75 -4.77 1.84 -8.97
C VAL A 75 -5.56 0.61 -8.53
N THR A 76 -5.22 0.07 -7.37
CA THR A 76 -6.04 -0.91 -6.64
C THR A 76 -6.19 -0.45 -5.20
N ALA A 77 -7.43 -0.36 -4.70
CA ALA A 77 -7.75 0.01 -3.35
C ALA A 77 -8.65 -1.06 -2.70
N SER A 78 -8.05 -2.13 -2.18
CA SER A 78 -8.79 -3.24 -1.57
C SER A 78 -8.23 -3.62 -0.21
N GLN A 79 -9.07 -4.13 0.70
CA GLN A 79 -8.63 -4.62 2.01
C GLN A 79 -7.63 -5.78 1.91
N LYS A 80 -7.73 -6.60 0.85
CA LYS A 80 -6.87 -7.77 0.63
C LYS A 80 -5.47 -7.40 0.12
N GLN A 81 -5.36 -6.33 -0.68
CA GLN A 81 -4.10 -5.91 -1.31
C GLN A 81 -3.56 -4.60 -0.76
N GLY A 82 -4.36 -3.89 0.03
CA GLY A 82 -4.07 -2.52 0.46
C GLY A 82 -4.22 -1.53 -0.69
N LEU A 83 -3.52 -0.42 -0.58
CA LEU A 83 -3.47 0.64 -1.59
C LEU A 83 -2.24 0.43 -2.48
N THR A 84 -2.47 0.20 -3.78
CA THR A 84 -1.36 0.01 -4.74
C THR A 84 -1.50 0.93 -5.94
N LEU A 85 -0.37 1.27 -6.54
CA LEU A 85 -0.30 2.00 -7.81
C LEU A 85 0.71 1.31 -8.73
N ASN A 86 0.23 0.85 -9.88
CA ASN A 86 1.03 0.09 -10.85
C ASN A 86 1.71 -1.14 -10.23
N GLY A 87 0.94 -1.91 -9.44
CA GLY A 87 1.42 -3.12 -8.78
C GLY A 87 2.39 -2.89 -7.60
N GLN A 88 2.74 -1.63 -7.29
CA GLN A 88 3.57 -1.27 -6.15
C GLN A 88 2.72 -0.76 -4.99
N SER A 89 3.12 -1.05 -3.75
CA SER A 89 2.49 -0.44 -2.58
C SER A 89 2.59 1.08 -2.65
N ALA A 90 1.46 1.76 -2.48
CA ALA A 90 1.38 3.21 -2.56
C ALA A 90 1.16 3.82 -1.17
N VAL A 91 1.89 4.89 -0.89
CA VAL A 91 1.67 5.70 0.31
C VAL A 91 0.52 6.66 0.04
N LEU A 92 -0.47 6.66 0.94
CA LEU A 92 -1.56 7.62 0.90
C LEU A 92 -1.07 8.99 1.36
N TYR A 93 -1.35 10.00 0.55
CA TYR A 93 -1.20 11.42 0.91
C TYR A 93 -2.57 12.08 0.90
N ILE A 94 -2.80 12.99 1.82
CA ILE A 94 -3.97 13.88 1.83
C ILE A 94 -3.44 15.31 1.83
N ASP A 95 -3.84 16.10 0.83
CA ASP A 95 -3.37 17.48 0.62
C ASP A 95 -1.83 17.62 0.62
N GLY A 96 -1.15 16.64 0.02
CA GLY A 96 0.30 16.60 -0.07
C GLY A 96 1.03 16.14 1.20
N ARG A 97 0.32 15.59 2.19
CA ARG A 97 0.87 15.09 3.46
C ARG A 97 0.77 13.58 3.53
N PRO A 98 1.88 12.87 3.84
CA PRO A 98 1.85 11.43 3.99
C PRO A 98 1.00 11.02 5.18
N GLN A 99 0.15 10.03 4.98
CA GLN A 99 -0.56 9.34 6.05
C GLN A 99 0.28 8.11 6.45
N LYS A 100 0.64 8.01 7.74
CA LYS A 100 1.45 6.90 8.27
C LYS A 100 0.56 5.70 8.58
N LEU A 101 -0.10 5.19 7.55
CA LEU A 101 -1.07 4.09 7.63
C LEU A 101 -0.55 2.88 6.87
N SER A 102 -0.85 1.69 7.36
CA SER A 102 -0.71 0.46 6.57
C SER A 102 -1.63 0.51 5.34
N GLY A 103 -1.38 -0.32 4.34
CA GLY A 103 -2.19 -0.35 3.14
C GLY A 103 -3.68 -0.59 3.40
N SER A 104 -4.03 -1.48 4.33
CA SER A 104 -5.41 -1.78 4.74
C SER A 104 -6.04 -0.63 5.52
N GLN A 105 -5.31 0.00 6.44
CA GLN A 105 -5.76 1.18 7.18
C GLN A 105 -6.02 2.37 6.23
N ALA A 106 -5.15 2.58 5.23
CA ALA A 106 -5.36 3.61 4.21
C ALA A 106 -6.65 3.37 3.41
N VAL A 107 -6.94 2.11 3.05
CA VAL A 107 -8.20 1.75 2.37
C VAL A 107 -9.40 1.95 3.29
N SER A 108 -9.31 1.62 4.59
CA SER A 108 -10.37 1.89 5.56
C SER A 108 -10.65 3.39 5.66
N LEU A 109 -9.61 4.22 5.81
CA LEU A 109 -9.75 5.67 5.81
C LEU A 109 -10.46 6.17 4.54
N LEU A 110 -10.02 5.72 3.37
CA LEU A 110 -10.60 6.14 2.08
C LEU A 110 -12.08 5.76 1.94
N LYS A 111 -12.50 4.62 2.47
CA LYS A 111 -13.92 4.22 2.48
C LYS A 111 -14.83 5.13 3.30
N THR A 112 -14.28 5.89 4.24
CA THR A 112 -15.05 6.84 5.05
C THR A 112 -15.18 8.22 4.41
N MET A 113 -14.28 8.56 3.47
CA MET A 113 -14.24 9.87 2.82
C MET A 113 -15.32 9.97 1.73
N PRO A 114 -16.27 10.92 1.83
CA PRO A 114 -17.23 11.15 0.76
C PRO A 114 -16.52 11.69 -0.49
N VAL A 115 -16.91 11.21 -1.65
CA VAL A 115 -16.35 11.67 -2.93
C VAL A 115 -16.49 13.18 -3.12
N GLU A 116 -17.58 13.76 -2.61
CA GLU A 116 -17.84 15.20 -2.67
C GLU A 116 -16.84 16.04 -1.86
N SER A 117 -16.12 15.41 -0.93
CA SER A 117 -15.06 16.07 -0.17
C SER A 117 -13.73 16.14 -0.93
N ILE A 118 -13.67 15.59 -2.14
CA ILE A 118 -12.44 15.45 -2.90
C ILE A 118 -12.51 16.28 -4.19
N GLU A 119 -11.50 17.12 -4.38
CA GLU A 119 -11.34 17.91 -5.59
C GLU A 119 -10.68 17.10 -6.70
N SER A 120 -9.58 16.46 -6.37
CA SER A 120 -8.79 15.70 -7.34
C SER A 120 -7.97 14.59 -6.68
N ILE A 121 -7.58 13.62 -7.49
CA ILE A 121 -6.66 12.55 -7.13
C ILE A 121 -5.41 12.70 -7.98
N GLU A 122 -4.25 12.71 -7.34
CA GLU A 122 -2.97 12.78 -8.02
C GLU A 122 -2.24 11.45 -7.87
N LEU A 123 -1.87 10.85 -9.00
CA LEU A 123 -1.13 9.60 -9.05
C LEU A 123 0.33 9.90 -9.39
N ASN A 124 1.21 9.55 -8.46
CA ASN A 124 2.64 9.63 -8.65
C ASN A 124 3.25 8.23 -8.55
N SER A 125 3.44 7.60 -9.68
CA SER A 125 4.02 6.26 -9.77
C SER A 125 5.53 6.24 -9.56
N TYR A 126 6.17 7.41 -9.61
CA TYR A 126 7.62 7.55 -9.57
C TYR A 126 7.99 8.82 -8.83
N THR A 127 8.25 8.66 -7.56
CA THR A 127 8.57 9.75 -6.65
C THR A 127 9.92 10.37 -7.03
N GLY A 128 9.93 11.67 -7.25
CA GLY A 128 11.16 12.43 -7.52
C GLY A 128 11.90 12.78 -6.22
N SER A 129 12.98 13.55 -6.35
CA SER A 129 13.89 13.92 -5.24
C SER A 129 13.22 14.62 -4.05
N GLY A 130 12.05 15.23 -4.22
CA GLY A 130 11.26 15.84 -3.14
C GLY A 130 10.61 14.86 -2.16
N TYR A 131 10.56 13.57 -2.49
CA TYR A 131 10.06 12.51 -1.62
C TYR A 131 11.23 11.80 -0.91
N GLN A 132 10.94 11.03 0.15
CA GLN A 132 11.95 10.13 0.70
C GLN A 132 12.37 9.10 -0.34
N ALA A 133 13.64 8.76 -0.38
CA ALA A 133 14.16 7.76 -1.33
C ALA A 133 13.56 6.36 -1.11
N SER A 134 12.98 6.09 0.06
CA SER A 134 12.22 4.86 0.36
C SER A 134 10.76 4.89 -0.11
N THR A 135 10.24 6.04 -0.58
CA THR A 135 8.86 6.14 -1.06
C THR A 135 8.76 5.64 -2.50
N GLY A 136 8.02 4.55 -2.72
CA GLY A 136 7.81 3.97 -4.05
C GLY A 136 6.78 4.75 -4.87
N ALA A 137 5.50 4.51 -4.63
CA ALA A 137 4.39 5.19 -5.29
C ALA A 137 3.60 6.05 -4.30
N VAL A 138 2.93 7.09 -4.79
CA VAL A 138 2.09 7.98 -3.98
C VAL A 138 0.74 8.19 -4.65
N ILE A 139 -0.32 8.06 -3.87
CA ILE A 139 -1.67 8.48 -4.23
C ILE A 139 -2.03 9.65 -3.32
N ASN A 140 -2.16 10.84 -3.90
CA ASN A 140 -2.49 12.06 -3.16
C ASN A 140 -3.95 12.43 -3.40
N ILE A 141 -4.73 12.41 -2.33
CA ILE A 141 -6.11 12.89 -2.31
C ILE A 141 -6.09 14.38 -2.00
N VAL A 142 -6.51 15.20 -2.96
CA VAL A 142 -6.65 16.64 -2.77
C VAL A 142 -8.08 16.91 -2.36
N THR A 143 -8.25 17.42 -1.14
CA THR A 143 -9.60 17.69 -0.60
C THR A 143 -10.19 18.95 -1.19
N THR A 144 -11.51 18.96 -1.34
CA THR A 144 -12.26 20.16 -1.75
C THR A 144 -12.18 21.19 -0.63
N LYS A 145 -11.55 22.33 -0.89
CA LYS A 145 -11.61 23.45 0.04
C LYS A 145 -12.93 24.17 -0.16
N ARG A 146 -13.80 24.14 0.85
CA ARG A 146 -15.04 24.95 0.79
C ARG A 146 -14.66 26.41 0.65
N LYS A 147 -15.33 27.11 -0.26
CA LYS A 147 -15.18 28.56 -0.43
C LYS A 147 -16.10 29.35 0.51
N ASP A 148 -17.23 28.73 0.87
CA ASP A 148 -18.27 29.33 1.70
C ASP A 148 -18.36 28.62 3.05
N ASP A 149 -18.81 29.35 4.07
CA ASP A 149 -19.08 28.81 5.39
C ASP A 149 -20.16 27.70 5.33
N GLY A 150 -19.97 26.66 6.13
CA GLY A 150 -20.88 25.54 6.19
C GLY A 150 -20.18 24.24 6.58
N TRP A 151 -20.93 23.15 6.59
CA TRP A 151 -20.42 21.83 6.96
C TRP A 151 -21.08 20.71 6.15
N ASN A 152 -20.37 19.61 6.01
CA ASN A 152 -20.87 18.34 5.49
C ASN A 152 -20.42 17.23 6.42
N MET A 153 -21.26 16.24 6.62
CA MET A 153 -20.98 15.08 7.45
C MET A 153 -21.47 13.82 6.76
N SER A 154 -20.76 12.72 6.93
CA SER A 154 -21.26 11.39 6.61
C SER A 154 -21.11 10.47 7.81
N VAL A 155 -22.09 9.57 7.97
CA VAL A 155 -22.06 8.52 8.98
C VAL A 155 -22.26 7.19 8.27
N SER A 156 -21.44 6.21 8.58
CA SER A 156 -21.52 4.87 8.01
C SER A 156 -21.55 3.83 9.11
N GLY A 157 -22.38 2.80 8.94
CA GLY A 157 -22.33 1.57 9.71
C GLY A 157 -22.08 0.39 8.77
N ALA A 158 -21.27 -0.55 9.18
CA ALA A 158 -20.95 -1.75 8.40
C ALA A 158 -21.02 -3.01 9.29
N GLY A 159 -21.43 -4.12 8.70
CA GLY A 159 -21.37 -5.43 9.31
C GLY A 159 -20.88 -6.45 8.30
N THR A 160 -20.13 -7.44 8.77
CA THR A 160 -19.57 -8.53 7.97
C THR A 160 -19.94 -9.85 8.64
N ALA A 161 -20.33 -10.83 7.84
CA ALA A 161 -20.46 -12.21 8.27
C ALA A 161 -19.55 -13.09 7.43
N ASP A 162 -18.83 -13.99 8.06
CA ASP A 162 -18.02 -14.99 7.37
C ASP A 162 -18.74 -16.35 7.23
N ARG A 163 -18.14 -17.26 6.49
CA ARG A 163 -18.66 -18.61 6.25
C ARG A 163 -18.78 -19.47 7.52
N HIS A 164 -18.08 -19.11 8.61
CA HIS A 164 -18.10 -19.82 9.89
C HIS A 164 -19.08 -19.17 10.90
N ASN A 165 -19.91 -18.23 10.41
CA ASN A 165 -20.85 -17.44 11.22
C ASN A 165 -20.18 -16.51 12.24
N ASN A 166 -18.92 -16.12 12.02
CA ASN A 166 -18.34 -15.03 12.77
C ASN A 166 -18.91 -13.69 12.25
N TRP A 167 -19.19 -12.79 13.17
CA TRP A 167 -19.69 -11.46 12.87
C TRP A 167 -18.70 -10.41 13.33
N ASP A 168 -18.44 -9.46 12.47
CA ASP A 168 -17.70 -8.26 12.78
C ASP A 168 -18.43 -7.03 12.22
N GLY A 169 -17.96 -5.84 12.57
CA GLY A 169 -18.55 -4.62 12.05
C GLY A 169 -17.91 -3.38 12.61
N GLY A 170 -18.48 -2.25 12.24
CA GLY A 170 -17.95 -0.97 12.66
C GLY A 170 -18.83 0.19 12.29
N ALA A 171 -18.47 1.35 12.80
CA ALA A 171 -19.11 2.63 12.47
C ALA A 171 -18.02 3.67 12.23
N SER A 172 -18.28 4.56 11.28
CA SER A 172 -17.39 5.67 10.99
C SER A 172 -18.14 6.94 10.71
N THR A 173 -17.51 8.08 11.00
CA THR A 173 -18.02 9.39 10.68
C THR A 173 -16.96 10.25 10.05
N TYR A 174 -17.32 11.06 9.09
CA TYR A 174 -16.48 12.07 8.47
C TYR A 174 -17.16 13.42 8.54
N LEU A 175 -16.43 14.46 8.95
CA LEU A 175 -16.89 15.83 9.03
C LEU A 175 -15.95 16.74 8.24
N MET A 176 -16.51 17.62 7.43
CA MET A 176 -15.82 18.76 6.84
C MET A 176 -16.61 20.03 7.17
N ALA A 177 -15.92 21.05 7.68
CA ALA A 177 -16.52 22.34 8.00
C ALA A 177 -15.60 23.49 7.63
N ARG A 178 -16.20 24.63 7.29
CA ARG A 178 -15.51 25.91 7.12
C ARG A 178 -16.25 27.00 7.87
N ARG A 179 -15.49 27.84 8.57
CA ARG A 179 -15.99 29.07 9.15
C ARG A 179 -14.93 30.17 8.97
N GLY A 180 -15.26 31.17 8.16
CA GLY A 180 -14.32 32.24 7.82
C GLY A 180 -13.03 31.72 7.18
N ASN A 181 -11.92 31.94 7.85
CA ASN A 181 -10.59 31.54 7.38
C ASN A 181 -10.10 30.18 7.91
N VAL A 182 -10.97 29.42 8.58
CA VAL A 182 -10.65 28.11 9.17
C VAL A 182 -11.38 27.03 8.40
N ASN A 183 -10.63 26.04 7.91
CA ASN A 183 -11.15 24.78 7.40
C ASN A 183 -10.83 23.67 8.39
N ILE A 184 -11.80 22.83 8.66
CA ILE A 184 -11.66 21.65 9.53
C ILE A 184 -12.16 20.45 8.76
N TYR A 185 -11.43 19.35 8.78
CA TYR A 185 -11.97 18.06 8.44
C TYR A 185 -11.48 17.01 9.44
N GLY A 186 -12.31 16.03 9.68
CA GLY A 186 -11.99 14.99 10.64
C GLY A 186 -12.76 13.72 10.38
N MET A 187 -12.29 12.64 10.95
CA MET A 187 -12.85 11.31 10.88
C MET A 187 -12.70 10.62 12.23
N LEU A 188 -13.71 9.85 12.59
CA LEU A 188 -13.65 8.87 13.67
C LEU A 188 -14.12 7.54 13.13
N GLU A 189 -13.47 6.47 13.50
CA GLU A 189 -13.82 5.10 13.13
C GLU A 189 -13.67 4.19 14.33
N TYR A 190 -14.66 3.32 14.51
CA TYR A 190 -14.59 2.15 15.37
C TYR A 190 -14.87 0.92 14.52
N ALA A 191 -14.02 -0.09 14.62
CA ALA A 191 -14.24 -1.38 13.98
C ALA A 191 -13.88 -2.50 14.94
N ASN A 192 -14.64 -3.58 14.91
CA ASN A 192 -14.20 -4.85 15.43
C ASN A 192 -13.95 -5.80 14.26
N GLY A 193 -12.94 -6.67 14.39
CA GLY A 193 -12.52 -7.61 13.38
C GLY A 193 -12.37 -9.01 13.94
N VAL A 194 -12.68 -10.00 13.11
CA VAL A 194 -12.41 -11.40 13.38
C VAL A 194 -11.48 -11.93 12.30
N THR A 195 -10.45 -12.67 12.71
CA THR A 195 -9.53 -13.36 11.82
C THR A 195 -9.46 -14.83 12.19
N GLU A 196 -9.50 -15.69 11.19
CA GLU A 196 -9.33 -17.13 11.39
C GLU A 196 -8.48 -17.69 10.26
N TYR A 197 -7.46 -18.48 10.60
CA TYR A 197 -6.69 -19.19 9.60
C TYR A 197 -6.24 -20.57 10.07
N VAL A 198 -5.98 -21.43 9.09
CA VAL A 198 -5.39 -22.76 9.28
C VAL A 198 -4.09 -22.80 8.49
N GLN A 199 -3.04 -23.29 9.14
CA GLN A 199 -1.75 -23.58 8.52
C GLN A 199 -1.40 -25.04 8.71
N LYS A 200 -0.89 -25.68 7.67
CA LYS A 200 -0.38 -27.04 7.71
C LYS A 200 0.99 -27.04 7.05
N ASP A 201 1.98 -27.44 7.82
CA ASP A 201 3.35 -27.60 7.36
C ASP A 201 3.72 -29.09 7.35
N SER A 202 4.44 -29.52 6.32
CA SER A 202 5.09 -30.81 6.25
C SER A 202 6.53 -30.56 5.81
N THR A 203 7.48 -30.83 6.68
CA THR A 203 8.91 -30.65 6.45
C THR A 203 9.57 -32.01 6.31
N LEU A 204 10.26 -32.27 5.21
CA LEU A 204 11.10 -33.44 5.00
C LEU A 204 12.57 -32.97 5.13
N TYR A 205 13.30 -33.63 6.03
CA TYR A 205 14.70 -33.37 6.25
C TYR A 205 15.60 -34.34 5.46
N ASP A 206 16.83 -33.94 5.14
CA ASP A 206 17.80 -34.80 4.43
C ASP A 206 18.13 -36.08 5.20
N SER A 207 17.96 -36.07 6.51
CA SER A 207 18.04 -37.27 7.38
C SER A 207 16.91 -38.28 7.16
N MET A 208 16.00 -38.07 6.20
CA MET A 208 14.77 -38.78 5.94
C MET A 208 13.74 -38.78 7.10
N SER A 209 13.97 -37.97 8.12
CA SER A 209 12.95 -37.65 9.12
C SER A 209 11.96 -36.60 8.57
N SER A 210 10.73 -36.63 9.07
CA SER A 210 9.75 -35.61 8.71
C SER A 210 9.07 -35.02 9.94
N LEU A 211 8.67 -33.75 9.82
CA LEU A 211 7.89 -33.02 10.81
C LEU A 211 6.58 -32.56 10.20
N VAL A 212 5.46 -32.89 10.82
CA VAL A 212 4.14 -32.39 10.45
C VAL A 212 3.65 -31.44 11.52
N GLU A 213 3.29 -30.21 11.13
CA GLU A 213 2.80 -29.18 12.04
C GLU A 213 1.42 -28.71 11.56
N ASN A 214 0.44 -28.65 12.45
CA ASN A 214 -0.88 -28.12 12.18
C ASN A 214 -1.19 -27.00 13.17
N ARG A 215 -1.50 -25.81 12.65
CA ARG A 215 -1.86 -24.62 13.42
C ARG A 215 -3.25 -24.15 13.05
N LYS A 216 -4.05 -23.86 14.05
CA LYS A 216 -5.30 -23.11 13.91
C LYS A 216 -5.18 -21.85 14.73
N SER A 217 -5.53 -20.72 14.15
CA SER A 217 -5.53 -19.43 14.83
C SER A 217 -6.89 -18.76 14.68
N TYR A 218 -7.37 -18.23 15.77
CA TYR A 218 -8.56 -17.40 15.85
C TYR A 218 -8.18 -16.09 16.56
N GLY A 219 -8.53 -14.95 15.96
CA GLY A 219 -8.22 -13.64 16.51
C GLY A 219 -9.46 -12.73 16.50
N ARG A 220 -9.54 -11.85 17.50
CA ARG A 220 -10.48 -10.74 17.56
C ARG A 220 -9.75 -9.46 17.88
N SER A 221 -10.09 -8.38 17.18
CA SER A 221 -9.56 -7.06 17.50
C SER A 221 -10.68 -6.02 17.57
N ASN A 222 -10.44 -4.99 18.37
CA ASN A 222 -11.24 -3.77 18.43
C ASN A 222 -10.32 -2.61 18.12
N THR A 223 -10.63 -1.89 17.07
CA THR A 223 -9.83 -0.77 16.58
C THR A 223 -10.63 0.53 16.75
N PHE A 224 -10.00 1.53 17.32
CA PHE A 224 -10.47 2.90 17.31
C PHE A 224 -9.45 3.76 16.60
N SER A 225 -9.87 4.54 15.60
CA SER A 225 -9.01 5.48 14.90
C SER A 225 -9.69 6.83 14.73
N GLY A 226 -8.89 7.89 14.71
CA GLY A 226 -9.36 9.23 14.52
C GLY A 226 -8.33 10.10 13.82
N MET A 227 -8.82 11.01 12.98
CA MET A 227 -8.03 12.02 12.31
C MET A 227 -8.73 13.38 12.43
N ALA A 228 -7.95 14.40 12.71
CA ALA A 228 -8.39 15.79 12.67
C ALA A 228 -7.38 16.65 11.92
N ASN A 229 -7.87 17.48 11.04
CA ASN A 229 -7.07 18.47 10.34
C ASN A 229 -7.70 19.85 10.51
N VAL A 230 -6.89 20.84 10.86
CA VAL A 230 -7.29 22.23 11.01
C VAL A 230 -6.37 23.10 10.17
N GLU A 231 -6.89 23.75 9.14
CA GLU A 231 -6.15 24.71 8.34
C GLU A 231 -6.66 26.13 8.65
N TRP A 232 -5.80 26.98 9.15
CA TRP A 232 -6.07 28.38 9.43
C TRP A 232 -5.32 29.29 8.46
N SER A 233 -6.06 29.91 7.54
CA SER A 233 -5.52 30.91 6.57
C SER A 233 -5.58 32.31 7.17
N PHE A 234 -4.60 32.67 8.02
CA PHE A 234 -4.58 33.96 8.72
C PHE A 234 -4.22 35.14 7.81
N LYS A 235 -3.67 34.88 6.61
CA LYS A 235 -3.51 35.83 5.51
C LYS A 235 -3.87 35.14 4.18
N PRO A 236 -4.20 35.90 3.13
CA PRO A 236 -4.56 35.30 1.83
C PRO A 236 -3.46 34.40 1.24
N ASN A 237 -2.21 34.60 1.62
CA ASN A 237 -1.05 33.90 1.11
C ASN A 237 -0.28 33.12 2.18
N GLN A 238 -0.81 33.02 3.40
CA GLN A 238 -0.18 32.31 4.51
C GLN A 238 -1.19 31.49 5.29
N SER A 239 -0.84 30.23 5.57
CA SER A 239 -1.66 29.35 6.38
C SER A 239 -0.82 28.53 7.35
N LEU A 240 -1.45 28.21 8.46
CA LEU A 240 -0.97 27.22 9.41
C LEU A 240 -1.92 26.01 9.35
N ASN A 241 -1.35 24.82 9.29
CA ASN A 241 -2.10 23.60 9.24
C ASN A 241 -1.65 22.70 10.36
N PHE A 242 -2.61 22.16 11.12
CA PHE A 242 -2.39 21.15 12.15
C PHE A 242 -3.13 19.88 11.73
N ASN A 243 -2.41 18.76 11.71
CA ASN A 243 -2.96 17.42 11.47
C ASN A 243 -2.65 16.55 12.67
N LEU A 244 -3.66 15.81 13.13
CA LEU A 244 -3.56 14.83 14.20
C LEU A 244 -4.17 13.50 13.71
N TYR A 245 -3.49 12.41 13.94
CA TYR A 245 -3.99 11.05 13.77
C TYR A 245 -3.72 10.25 15.03
N ALA A 246 -4.74 9.55 15.51
CA ALA A 246 -4.65 8.64 16.63
C ALA A 246 -5.24 7.28 16.25
N TYR A 247 -4.63 6.21 16.70
CA TYR A 247 -5.04 4.83 16.47
C TYR A 247 -4.81 4.04 17.75
N LYS A 248 -5.77 3.18 18.09
CA LYS A 248 -5.66 2.21 19.16
C LYS A 248 -6.34 0.92 18.77
N GLU A 249 -5.64 -0.19 18.91
CA GLU A 249 -6.16 -1.53 18.69
C GLU A 249 -5.95 -2.40 19.92
N LYS A 250 -6.98 -3.15 20.31
CA LYS A 250 -6.90 -4.21 21.31
C LYS A 250 -7.24 -5.53 20.66
N GLY A 251 -6.24 -6.41 20.60
CA GLY A 251 -6.33 -7.74 20.02
C GLY A 251 -6.37 -8.83 21.08
N ARG A 252 -6.98 -9.96 20.70
CA ARG A 252 -6.88 -11.24 21.39
C ARG A 252 -6.74 -12.32 20.36
N SER A 253 -5.90 -13.31 20.64
CA SER A 253 -5.70 -14.47 19.78
C SER A 253 -5.72 -15.76 20.59
N ASP A 254 -6.30 -16.77 19.99
CA ASP A 254 -6.25 -18.15 20.46
C ASP A 254 -5.63 -18.99 19.35
N VAL A 255 -4.49 -19.62 19.61
CA VAL A 255 -3.78 -20.45 18.65
C VAL A 255 -3.63 -21.85 19.22
N SER A 256 -3.93 -22.87 18.44
CA SER A 256 -3.65 -24.26 18.78
C SER A 256 -2.66 -24.84 17.79
N ASP A 257 -1.60 -25.42 18.31
CA ASP A 257 -0.53 -26.07 17.56
C ASP A 257 -0.45 -27.52 17.90
N ASN A 258 -0.21 -28.37 16.87
CA ASN A 258 0.07 -29.76 17.01
C ASN A 258 1.20 -30.11 16.05
N SER A 259 2.30 -30.67 16.60
CA SER A 259 3.45 -31.12 15.81
C SER A 259 3.87 -32.52 16.13
N LEU A 260 4.30 -33.26 15.10
CA LEU A 260 4.72 -34.65 15.23
C LEU A 260 5.90 -34.94 14.31
N TYR A 261 6.99 -35.46 14.88
CA TYR A 261 8.12 -36.01 14.14
C TYR A 261 7.86 -37.49 13.77
N SER A 262 8.33 -37.88 12.58
CA SER A 262 8.19 -39.24 12.08
C SER A 262 8.87 -40.32 12.96
N TYR A 263 9.85 -39.93 13.77
CA TYR A 263 10.56 -40.82 14.68
C TYR A 263 10.00 -40.80 16.13
N SER A 264 9.02 -39.93 16.38
CA SER A 264 8.37 -39.82 17.71
C SER A 264 6.98 -40.45 17.69
N THR A 265 6.62 -41.10 18.79
CA THR A 265 5.24 -41.57 19.02
C THR A 265 4.37 -40.48 19.64
N ASP A 266 4.99 -39.47 20.24
CA ASP A 266 4.31 -38.45 21.02
C ASP A 266 4.28 -37.13 20.23
N ALA A 267 3.09 -36.61 20.00
CA ALA A 267 2.89 -35.29 19.42
C ALA A 267 3.12 -34.21 20.47
N THR A 268 3.70 -33.08 20.04
CA THR A 268 3.66 -31.88 20.87
C THR A 268 2.35 -31.15 20.62
N ILE A 269 1.57 -30.94 21.66
CA ILE A 269 0.30 -30.22 21.62
C ILE A 269 0.40 -28.98 22.50
N SER A 270 0.16 -27.82 21.93
CA SER A 270 0.16 -26.55 22.67
C SER A 270 -0.99 -25.65 22.28
N SER A 271 -1.38 -24.78 23.19
CA SER A 271 -2.26 -23.66 22.95
C SER A 271 -1.57 -22.35 23.36
N ASN A 272 -1.74 -21.33 22.56
CA ASN A 272 -1.27 -19.98 22.87
C ASN A 272 -2.46 -19.03 22.95
N LYS A 273 -2.53 -18.25 24.02
CA LYS A 273 -3.49 -17.15 24.18
C LYS A 273 -2.73 -15.84 24.23
N GLY A 274 -2.97 -15.02 23.23
CA GLY A 274 -2.34 -13.71 23.09
C GLY A 274 -3.30 -12.56 23.38
N LYS A 275 -2.78 -11.51 23.98
CA LYS A 275 -3.41 -10.19 24.07
C LYS A 275 -2.43 -9.18 23.51
N THR A 276 -2.93 -8.24 22.72
CA THR A 276 -2.13 -7.15 22.13
C THR A 276 -2.85 -5.84 22.32
N ASP A 277 -2.13 -4.80 22.72
CA ASP A 277 -2.60 -3.41 22.81
C ASP A 277 -1.63 -2.56 21.97
N ASP A 278 -2.10 -2.08 20.82
CA ASP A 278 -1.33 -1.23 19.91
C ASP A 278 -1.84 0.19 19.98
N ASP A 279 -0.95 1.16 20.08
CA ASP A 279 -1.28 2.57 19.98
C ASP A 279 -0.32 3.35 19.08
N LEU A 280 -0.88 4.35 18.42
CA LEU A 280 -0.15 5.29 17.55
C LEU A 280 -0.76 6.68 17.67
N LEU A 281 0.08 7.66 17.93
CA LEU A 281 -0.24 9.07 17.86
C LEU A 281 0.70 9.77 16.86
N SER A 282 0.16 10.46 15.88
CA SER A 282 0.94 11.24 14.92
C SER A 282 0.38 12.65 14.80
N GLY A 283 1.23 13.64 15.06
CA GLY A 283 0.90 15.06 14.93
C GLY A 283 1.81 15.75 13.93
N THR A 284 1.27 16.66 13.11
CA THR A 284 2.06 17.50 12.20
C THR A 284 1.57 18.93 12.25
N LEU A 285 2.50 19.86 12.43
CA LEU A 285 2.28 21.29 12.29
C LEU A 285 3.01 21.77 11.03
N GLU A 286 2.31 22.46 10.13
CA GLU A 286 2.85 22.91 8.85
C GLU A 286 2.51 24.39 8.60
N TYR A 287 3.51 25.19 8.34
CA TYR A 287 3.38 26.57 7.87
C TYR A 287 3.60 26.61 6.37
N ASN A 288 2.67 27.26 5.64
CA ASN A 288 2.75 27.50 4.21
C ASN A 288 2.70 29.01 3.94
N ALA A 289 3.62 29.48 3.11
CA ALA A 289 3.65 30.87 2.67
C ALA A 289 3.88 30.95 1.15
N LYS A 290 3.07 31.78 0.49
CA LYS A 290 3.25 32.17 -0.91
C LYS A 290 3.69 33.63 -0.95
N PHE A 291 4.90 33.85 -1.40
CA PHE A 291 5.46 35.21 -1.58
C PHE A 291 5.19 35.70 -2.99
N LYS A 292 5.55 36.97 -3.23
CA LYS A 292 5.52 37.54 -4.58
C LYS A 292 6.39 36.69 -5.54
N ASP A 293 6.13 36.85 -6.82
CA ASP A 293 6.87 36.18 -7.90
C ASP A 293 6.87 34.65 -7.81
N ASP A 294 5.76 34.04 -7.39
CA ASP A 294 5.57 32.58 -7.32
C ASP A 294 6.62 31.83 -6.47
N LEU A 295 7.13 32.47 -5.43
CA LEU A 295 7.99 31.82 -4.44
C LEU A 295 7.12 31.22 -3.33
N ASN A 296 7.23 29.91 -3.10
CA ASN A 296 6.50 29.20 -2.06
C ASN A 296 7.48 28.62 -1.04
N LEU A 297 7.17 28.79 0.24
CA LEU A 297 7.87 28.19 1.38
C LEU A 297 6.90 27.31 2.14
N LYS A 298 7.36 26.10 2.50
CA LYS A 298 6.67 25.17 3.37
C LYS A 298 7.64 24.72 4.45
N VAL A 299 7.24 24.84 5.72
CA VAL A 299 8.01 24.35 6.86
C VAL A 299 7.09 23.50 7.71
N SER A 300 7.54 22.31 8.10
CA SER A 300 6.74 21.42 8.93
C SER A 300 7.57 20.73 10.00
N TYR A 301 6.90 20.47 11.12
CA TYR A 301 7.36 19.60 12.19
C TYR A 301 6.32 18.51 12.40
N GLY A 302 6.77 17.27 12.46
CA GLY A 302 5.96 16.10 12.76
C GLY A 302 6.50 15.35 13.98
N LEU A 303 5.59 14.79 14.76
CA LEU A 303 5.87 13.87 15.86
C LEU A 303 5.07 12.60 15.63
N ILE A 304 5.71 11.45 15.78
CA ILE A 304 5.08 10.14 15.79
C ILE A 304 5.50 9.48 17.10
N TYR A 305 4.53 8.98 17.83
CA TYR A 305 4.71 8.15 19.02
C TYR A 305 3.81 6.93 18.89
N GLY A 306 4.31 5.76 19.22
CA GLY A 306 3.50 4.56 19.21
C GLY A 306 4.19 3.42 19.94
N GLY A 307 3.40 2.44 20.32
CA GLY A 307 3.86 1.27 21.03
C GLY A 307 2.94 0.07 20.82
N THR A 308 3.49 -1.08 21.21
CA THR A 308 2.78 -2.37 21.20
C THR A 308 3.12 -3.09 22.50
N ASP A 309 2.10 -3.42 23.28
CA ASP A 309 2.18 -4.34 24.40
C ASP A 309 1.57 -5.68 23.99
N SER A 310 2.29 -6.77 24.17
CA SER A 310 1.81 -8.11 23.89
C SER A 310 2.06 -9.06 25.06
N ASP A 311 1.01 -9.75 25.49
CA ASP A 311 1.02 -10.76 26.55
C ASP A 311 0.57 -12.08 25.95
N ASN A 312 1.49 -13.05 25.90
CA ASN A 312 1.27 -14.36 25.31
C ASN A 312 1.50 -15.44 26.37
N SER A 313 0.53 -16.34 26.52
CA SER A 313 0.59 -17.52 27.38
C SER A 313 0.57 -18.78 26.53
N TYR A 314 1.56 -19.63 26.69
CA TYR A 314 1.71 -20.90 25.99
C TYR A 314 1.53 -22.05 26.97
N ASP A 315 0.48 -22.85 26.75
CA ASP A 315 0.17 -24.02 27.55
C ASP A 315 0.42 -25.29 26.73
N PHE A 316 1.31 -26.15 27.19
CA PHE A 316 1.65 -27.41 26.57
C PHE A 316 0.96 -28.54 27.34
N THR A 317 0.29 -29.46 26.62
CA THR A 317 -0.43 -30.57 27.24
C THR A 317 0.20 -31.94 26.90
N ALA A 318 1.08 -31.99 25.92
CA ALA A 318 1.84 -33.17 25.52
C ALA A 318 3.21 -32.76 24.95
N PRO A 319 4.30 -33.58 25.09
CA PRO A 319 4.32 -34.89 25.80
C PRO A 319 4.26 -34.73 27.34
N ALA A 320 4.50 -33.54 27.88
CA ALA A 320 4.39 -33.21 29.29
C ALA A 320 3.69 -31.90 29.49
N GLU A 321 2.96 -31.76 30.62
CA GLU A 321 2.36 -30.47 30.97
C GLU A 321 3.44 -29.49 31.39
N ARG A 322 3.44 -28.31 30.76
CA ARG A 322 4.32 -27.17 31.08
C ARG A 322 3.69 -25.90 30.56
N SER A 323 4.13 -24.78 31.09
CA SER A 323 3.64 -23.47 30.64
C SER A 323 4.76 -22.44 30.55
N MET A 324 4.63 -21.55 29.57
CA MET A 324 5.53 -20.42 29.34
C MET A 324 4.71 -19.17 29.08
N ALA A 325 5.22 -18.01 29.49
CA ALA A 325 4.65 -16.73 29.11
C ALA A 325 5.71 -15.86 28.42
N ALA A 326 5.26 -15.02 27.49
CA ALA A 326 6.09 -14.01 26.84
C ALA A 326 5.42 -12.63 26.93
N LEU A 327 6.11 -11.68 27.52
CA LEU A 327 5.73 -10.29 27.55
C LEU A 327 6.60 -9.52 26.56
N VAL A 328 5.99 -8.77 25.66
CA VAL A 328 6.69 -7.93 24.68
C VAL A 328 6.18 -6.51 24.83
N ASN A 329 7.08 -5.59 25.11
CA ASN A 329 6.80 -4.17 25.13
C ASN A 329 7.66 -3.47 24.08
N THR A 330 7.05 -2.74 23.17
CA THR A 330 7.72 -1.97 22.13
C THR A 330 7.24 -0.53 22.17
N GLU A 331 8.16 0.41 22.28
CA GLU A 331 7.87 1.84 22.25
C GLU A 331 8.76 2.55 21.23
N GLY A 332 8.19 3.46 20.45
CA GLY A 332 8.90 4.22 19.44
C GLY A 332 8.50 5.68 19.38
N THR A 333 9.47 6.55 19.12
CA THR A 333 9.25 7.97 18.89
C THR A 333 10.03 8.44 17.67
N GLN A 334 9.41 9.28 16.83
CA GLN A 334 10.08 9.89 15.69
C GLN A 334 9.72 11.37 15.56
N HIS A 335 10.73 12.22 15.46
CA HIS A 335 10.63 13.64 15.15
C HIS A 335 11.01 13.89 13.70
N ILE A 336 10.21 14.65 12.98
CA ILE A 336 10.38 14.91 11.55
C ILE A 336 10.38 16.42 11.31
N PHE A 337 11.48 16.96 10.84
CA PHE A 337 11.61 18.37 10.43
C PHE A 337 11.74 18.42 8.91
N ARG A 338 10.98 19.28 8.26
CA ARG A 338 11.03 19.47 6.81
C ARG A 338 10.90 20.94 6.45
N SER A 339 11.67 21.37 5.46
CA SER A 339 11.57 22.71 4.84
C SER A 339 11.70 22.57 3.34
N ASP A 340 10.75 23.10 2.60
CA ASP A 340 10.71 23.08 1.14
C ASP A 340 10.55 24.49 0.63
N ILE A 341 11.32 24.86 -0.39
CA ILE A 341 11.21 26.10 -1.12
C ILE A 341 10.99 25.78 -2.60
N THR A 342 10.05 26.46 -3.23
CA THR A 342 9.75 26.27 -4.66
C THR A 342 9.61 27.64 -5.31
N LYS A 343 10.34 27.87 -6.38
CA LYS A 343 10.26 29.05 -7.22
C LYS A 343 9.83 28.66 -8.62
N LYS A 344 8.77 29.30 -9.10
CA LYS A 344 8.27 29.09 -10.44
C LYS A 344 8.68 30.29 -11.32
N PHE A 345 9.25 29.98 -12.46
CA PHE A 345 9.52 30.90 -13.58
C PHE A 345 8.58 30.53 -14.73
N ASP A 346 8.61 31.24 -15.83
CA ASP A 346 7.77 30.99 -17.00
C ASP A 346 7.73 29.52 -17.43
N ARG A 347 8.90 28.92 -17.69
CA ARG A 347 9.05 27.54 -18.21
C ARG A 347 9.77 26.61 -17.26
N THR A 348 10.29 27.16 -16.16
CA THR A 348 11.14 26.43 -15.22
C THR A 348 10.54 26.51 -13.82
N THR A 349 10.51 25.40 -13.11
CA THR A 349 10.23 25.36 -11.67
C THR A 349 11.43 24.77 -10.98
N VAL A 350 11.96 25.46 -9.99
CA VAL A 350 13.07 24.98 -9.14
C VAL A 350 12.52 24.74 -7.76
N ALA A 351 12.80 23.57 -7.20
CA ALA A 351 12.45 23.19 -5.84
C ALA A 351 13.69 22.69 -5.10
N ALA A 352 13.84 23.06 -3.85
CA ALA A 352 14.88 22.55 -2.96
C ALA A 352 14.28 22.34 -1.57
N GLY A 353 14.87 21.45 -0.79
CA GLY A 353 14.41 21.22 0.56
C GLY A 353 15.41 20.47 1.42
N LEU A 354 15.14 20.56 2.72
CA LEU A 354 15.88 19.90 3.79
C LEU A 354 14.92 19.03 4.60
N ARG A 355 15.43 17.93 5.13
CA ARG A 355 14.68 17.05 6.03
C ARG A 355 15.61 16.45 7.08
N ALA A 356 15.11 16.34 8.31
CA ALA A 356 15.75 15.60 9.39
C ALA A 356 14.69 14.72 10.08
N ASP A 357 14.94 13.41 10.12
CA ASP A 357 14.13 12.44 10.86
C ASP A 357 15.01 11.93 12.01
N ILE A 358 14.53 12.04 13.24
CA ILE A 358 15.24 11.61 14.45
C ILE A 358 14.33 10.63 15.16
N GLY A 359 14.73 9.36 15.19
CA GLY A 359 13.90 8.28 15.71
C GLY A 359 14.61 7.43 16.76
N SER A 360 13.82 6.91 17.70
CA SER A 360 14.25 5.91 18.68
C SER A 360 13.15 4.87 18.87
N LEU A 361 13.59 3.64 19.14
CA LEU A 361 12.72 2.52 19.46
C LEU A 361 13.38 1.73 20.61
N LYS A 362 12.55 1.28 21.56
CA LYS A 362 12.91 0.30 22.58
C LYS A 362 11.99 -0.91 22.41
N ASN A 363 12.56 -2.10 22.44
CA ASN A 363 11.82 -3.35 22.48
C ASN A 363 12.34 -4.17 23.66
N ASP A 364 11.45 -4.60 24.53
CA ASP A 364 11.73 -5.39 25.74
C ASP A 364 10.91 -6.67 25.66
N VAL A 365 11.58 -7.81 25.64
CA VAL A 365 10.97 -9.13 25.56
C VAL A 365 11.37 -9.91 26.78
N GLU A 366 10.40 -10.40 27.55
CA GLU A 366 10.61 -11.20 28.75
C GLU A 366 9.84 -12.51 28.65
N TYR A 367 10.53 -13.62 28.90
CA TYR A 367 9.95 -14.94 28.99
C TYR A 367 10.00 -15.45 30.43
N SER A 368 8.98 -16.18 30.84
CA SER A 368 8.87 -16.79 32.17
C SER A 368 8.21 -18.18 32.11
N GLY A 369 8.38 -18.98 33.18
CA GLY A 369 7.89 -20.35 33.23
C GLY A 369 8.88 -21.37 32.64
N ASP A 370 8.39 -22.38 31.95
CA ASP A 370 9.17 -23.47 31.35
C ASP A 370 9.78 -23.05 30.00
N ILE A 371 10.77 -22.18 30.07
CA ILE A 371 11.42 -21.59 28.88
C ILE A 371 12.32 -22.63 28.20
N PRO A 372 12.22 -22.83 26.86
CA PRO A 372 13.18 -23.65 26.13
C PRO A 372 14.62 -23.14 26.31
N SER A 373 15.58 -24.05 26.46
CA SER A 373 16.98 -23.72 26.75
C SER A 373 17.68 -22.87 25.69
N TRP A 374 17.12 -22.80 24.50
CA TRP A 374 17.62 -21.97 23.38
C TRP A 374 17.00 -20.56 23.35
N ILE A 375 16.04 -20.23 24.21
CA ILE A 375 15.46 -18.90 24.35
C ILE A 375 16.13 -18.15 25.50
N GLU A 376 16.57 -16.91 25.25
CA GLU A 376 17.02 -16.00 26.28
C GLU A 376 15.82 -15.50 27.11
N PRO A 377 15.86 -15.62 28.47
CA PRO A 377 14.75 -15.21 29.33
C PRO A 377 14.36 -13.74 29.18
N GLN A 378 15.30 -12.88 28.87
CA GLN A 378 15.05 -11.45 28.62
C GLN A 378 15.95 -10.94 27.48
N SER A 379 15.39 -10.05 26.66
CA SER A 379 16.14 -9.33 25.63
C SER A 379 15.65 -7.89 25.54
N ILE A 380 16.53 -6.95 25.85
CA ILE A 380 16.27 -5.50 25.76
C ILE A 380 17.06 -4.95 24.56
N PHE A 381 16.33 -4.53 23.56
CA PHE A 381 16.89 -3.97 22.32
C PHE A 381 16.50 -2.50 22.18
N GLN A 382 17.47 -1.66 21.88
CA GLN A 382 17.29 -0.24 21.59
C GLN A 382 17.85 0.08 20.22
N ALA A 383 17.11 0.87 19.44
CA ALA A 383 17.54 1.38 18.15
C ALA A 383 17.37 2.90 18.09
N ARG A 384 18.34 3.57 17.48
CA ARG A 384 18.28 5.00 17.15
C ARG A 384 18.63 5.17 15.69
N GLU A 385 17.79 5.88 14.96
CA GLU A 385 18.03 6.22 13.56
C GLU A 385 17.86 7.72 13.35
N ASN A 386 18.91 8.36 12.86
CA ASN A 386 18.89 9.74 12.44
C ASN A 386 19.13 9.82 10.94
N LEU A 387 18.19 10.40 10.21
CA LEU A 387 18.28 10.61 8.78
C LEU A 387 18.29 12.10 8.48
N TYR A 388 19.31 12.55 7.78
CA TYR A 388 19.42 13.92 7.28
C TYR A 388 19.45 13.91 5.77
N ALA A 389 18.61 14.73 5.15
CA ALA A 389 18.50 14.78 3.70
C ALA A 389 18.42 16.20 3.17
N ALA A 390 19.02 16.40 2.00
CA ALA A 390 18.87 17.60 1.18
C ALA A 390 18.53 17.20 -0.23
N TYR A 391 17.70 17.98 -0.92
CA TYR A 391 17.39 17.75 -2.32
C TYR A 391 17.27 19.03 -3.11
N ALA A 392 17.50 18.90 -4.42
CA ALA A 392 17.19 19.91 -5.41
C ALA A 392 16.52 19.25 -6.62
N ASN A 393 15.57 19.95 -7.21
CA ASN A 393 14.81 19.49 -8.38
C ASN A 393 14.55 20.65 -9.34
N VAL A 394 14.67 20.37 -10.64
CA VAL A 394 14.35 21.31 -11.72
C VAL A 394 13.34 20.67 -12.64
N SER A 395 12.20 21.33 -12.84
CA SER A 395 11.20 20.99 -13.84
C SER A 395 11.26 22.01 -14.96
N GLN A 396 11.51 21.56 -16.18
CA GLN A 396 11.69 22.42 -17.36
C GLN A 396 10.70 22.04 -18.46
N LYS A 397 9.90 23.00 -18.92
CA LYS A 397 9.08 22.86 -20.14
C LYS A 397 9.96 23.12 -21.36
N LEU A 398 10.10 22.12 -22.22
CA LEU A 398 10.85 22.18 -23.46
C LEU A 398 9.87 22.32 -24.64
N GLY A 399 9.37 23.53 -24.85
CA GLY A 399 8.29 23.79 -25.79
C GLY A 399 6.90 23.37 -25.25
N SER A 400 5.94 23.13 -26.17
CA SER A 400 4.56 22.78 -25.81
C SER A 400 4.32 21.28 -25.55
N ARG A 401 5.23 20.42 -25.99
CA ARG A 401 5.03 18.97 -25.98
C ARG A 401 5.97 18.20 -25.08
N PHE A 402 7.05 18.81 -24.63
CA PHE A 402 8.08 18.13 -23.85
C PHE A 402 8.26 18.77 -22.49
N MET A 403 8.47 17.95 -21.47
CA MET A 403 8.82 18.34 -20.13
C MET A 403 9.92 17.44 -19.59
N MET A 404 10.90 18.03 -18.94
CA MET A 404 11.97 17.33 -18.24
C MET A 404 11.91 17.67 -16.76
N ASN A 405 12.03 16.65 -15.91
CA ASN A 405 12.28 16.86 -14.48
C ASN A 405 13.58 16.15 -14.13
N ALA A 406 14.49 16.87 -13.53
CA ALA A 406 15.77 16.36 -13.08
C ALA A 406 15.96 16.74 -11.61
N GLY A 407 16.36 15.80 -10.80
CA GLY A 407 16.57 16.03 -9.39
C GLY A 407 17.63 15.15 -8.79
N VAL A 408 18.20 15.60 -7.68
CA VAL A 408 19.11 14.83 -6.86
C VAL A 408 18.73 14.99 -5.40
N ARG A 409 18.84 13.91 -4.66
CA ARG A 409 18.65 13.87 -3.22
C ARG A 409 19.83 13.17 -2.59
N GLY A 410 20.44 13.78 -1.56
CA GLY A 410 21.44 13.17 -0.70
C GLY A 410 20.80 12.81 0.63
N GLU A 411 21.05 11.60 1.12
CA GLU A 411 20.62 11.16 2.45
C GLU A 411 21.82 10.60 3.22
N TYR A 412 22.03 11.13 4.42
CA TYR A 412 22.94 10.58 5.41
C TYR A 412 22.11 9.92 6.52
N THR A 413 22.36 8.65 6.78
CA THR A 413 21.70 7.88 7.85
C THR A 413 22.76 7.48 8.87
N ASP A 414 22.54 7.78 10.15
CA ASP A 414 23.28 7.28 11.31
C ASP A 414 22.35 6.36 12.11
N TYR A 415 22.65 5.07 12.05
CA TYR A 415 21.86 4.04 12.70
C TYR A 415 22.70 3.35 13.77
N ARG A 416 22.13 3.22 14.97
CA ARG A 416 22.78 2.59 16.13
C ARG A 416 21.79 1.66 16.82
N THR A 417 22.26 0.47 17.18
CA THR A 417 21.54 -0.48 18.00
C THR A 417 22.34 -0.84 19.23
N HIS A 418 21.63 -1.14 20.29
CA HIS A 418 22.19 -1.68 21.53
C HIS A 418 21.28 -2.80 22.03
N ASN A 419 21.85 -4.00 22.22
CA ASN A 419 21.17 -5.06 22.94
C ASN A 419 21.77 -5.10 24.35
N ALA A 420 21.02 -4.61 25.32
CA ALA A 420 21.52 -4.47 26.70
C ALA A 420 21.72 -5.83 27.39
N THR A 421 20.98 -6.88 26.96
CA THR A 421 21.11 -8.23 27.53
C THR A 421 22.36 -8.94 27.03
N ALA A 422 22.65 -8.86 25.74
CA ALA A 422 23.82 -9.49 25.14
C ALA A 422 25.06 -8.58 25.11
N ASP A 423 24.96 -7.33 25.62
CA ASP A 423 26.00 -6.29 25.55
C ASP A 423 26.57 -6.14 24.12
N LEU A 424 25.66 -6.13 23.14
CA LEU A 424 26.00 -6.10 21.72
C LEU A 424 25.59 -4.77 21.08
N ASP A 425 26.60 -4.04 20.62
CA ASP A 425 26.42 -2.78 19.90
C ASP A 425 26.47 -2.97 18.39
N GLY A 426 25.56 -2.35 17.68
CA GLY A 426 25.56 -2.23 16.24
C GLY A 426 25.63 -0.76 15.81
N LYS A 427 26.44 -0.47 14.82
CA LYS A 427 26.51 0.84 14.19
C LYS A 427 26.62 0.71 12.69
N ASN A 428 25.74 1.41 11.97
CA ASN A 428 25.82 1.50 10.52
C ASN A 428 25.50 2.95 10.10
N SER A 429 26.49 3.63 9.52
CA SER A 429 26.31 5.00 9.04
C SER A 429 26.70 5.05 7.57
N TYR A 430 25.82 5.60 6.74
CA TYR A 430 26.04 5.62 5.30
C TYR A 430 25.45 6.89 4.65
N PHE A 431 26.06 7.27 3.54
CA PHE A 431 25.57 8.34 2.68
C PHE A 431 25.19 7.78 1.31
N ASN A 432 24.04 8.16 0.80
CA ASN A 432 23.59 7.77 -0.53
C ASN A 432 23.09 8.98 -1.32
N LEU A 433 23.37 8.96 -2.62
CA LEU A 433 22.82 9.90 -3.59
C LEU A 433 21.74 9.19 -4.42
N PHE A 434 20.62 9.89 -4.59
CA PHE A 434 19.45 9.43 -5.33
C PHE A 434 19.17 10.39 -6.48
N PRO A 435 19.83 10.24 -7.64
CA PRO A 435 19.47 10.98 -8.84
C PRO A 435 18.13 10.48 -9.39
N SER A 436 17.34 11.39 -9.92
CA SER A 436 16.10 11.10 -10.64
C SER A 436 16.03 11.95 -11.91
N LEU A 437 15.55 11.36 -12.98
CA LEU A 437 15.32 12.04 -14.25
C LEU A 437 14.06 11.47 -14.87
N ASN A 438 13.17 12.34 -15.31
CA ASN A 438 12.10 11.93 -16.21
C ASN A 438 12.00 12.90 -17.40
N PHE A 439 11.70 12.31 -18.55
CA PHE A 439 11.47 13.03 -19.78
C PHE A 439 10.10 12.64 -20.33
N THR A 440 9.19 13.60 -20.37
CA THR A 440 7.80 13.41 -20.80
C THR A 440 7.55 14.05 -22.13
N HIS A 441 6.99 13.30 -23.07
CA HIS A 441 6.40 13.78 -24.30
C HIS A 441 4.87 13.69 -24.21
N THR A 442 4.17 14.77 -24.59
CA THR A 442 2.71 14.82 -24.64
C THR A 442 2.27 15.29 -26.03
N ALA A 443 1.47 14.48 -26.69
CA ALA A 443 0.78 14.81 -27.93
C ALA A 443 -0.71 14.48 -27.74
N ARG A 444 -1.58 15.01 -28.56
CA ARG A 444 -3.07 14.96 -28.47
C ARG A 444 -3.66 13.86 -27.53
N ASN A 445 -3.46 12.59 -27.86
CA ASN A 445 -4.00 11.43 -27.12
C ASN A 445 -2.91 10.46 -26.63
N ILE A 446 -1.66 10.90 -26.66
CA ILE A 446 -0.50 10.08 -26.30
C ILE A 446 0.34 10.84 -25.31
N ARG A 447 0.70 10.16 -24.25
CA ARG A 447 1.69 10.63 -23.29
C ARG A 447 2.71 9.52 -23.04
N GLN A 448 3.95 9.86 -23.16
CA GLN A 448 5.07 8.95 -22.99
C GLN A 448 6.06 9.56 -22.01
N THR A 449 6.54 8.77 -21.07
CA THR A 449 7.54 9.22 -20.11
C THR A 449 8.61 8.16 -19.97
N LEU A 450 9.85 8.57 -20.11
CA LEU A 450 11.02 7.78 -19.73
C LEU A 450 11.48 8.23 -18.36
N TYR A 451 11.61 7.29 -17.43
CA TYR A 451 12.07 7.52 -16.06
C TYR A 451 13.41 6.85 -15.82
N PHE A 452 14.28 7.55 -15.13
CA PHE A 452 15.39 6.99 -14.39
C PHE A 452 15.23 7.35 -12.91
N ILE A 453 15.23 6.35 -12.04
CA ILE A 453 14.94 6.53 -10.62
C ILE A 453 15.92 5.68 -9.80
N SER A 454 16.37 6.25 -8.70
CA SER A 454 17.10 5.52 -7.66
C SER A 454 16.30 5.58 -6.36
N ALA A 455 16.27 4.47 -5.63
CA ALA A 455 15.52 4.31 -4.40
C ALA A 455 16.28 3.45 -3.39
N ILE A 456 15.84 3.46 -2.14
CA ILE A 456 16.38 2.65 -1.06
C ILE A 456 15.24 1.99 -0.29
N SER A 457 15.43 0.73 0.13
CA SER A 457 14.58 0.05 1.10
C SER A 457 15.41 -0.22 2.35
N ARG A 458 15.05 0.44 3.45
CA ARG A 458 15.70 0.24 4.74
C ARG A 458 15.02 -0.91 5.48
N PRO A 459 15.78 -1.75 6.20
CA PRO A 459 15.18 -2.75 7.08
C PRO A 459 14.32 -2.08 8.15
N ASP A 460 13.15 -2.66 8.42
CA ASP A 460 12.35 -2.30 9.58
C ASP A 460 13.06 -2.74 10.87
N TYR A 461 12.75 -2.12 12.00
CA TYR A 461 13.42 -2.44 13.26
C TYR A 461 13.26 -3.90 13.68
N ASP A 462 12.12 -4.53 13.34
CA ASP A 462 11.91 -5.98 13.57
C ASP A 462 12.90 -6.86 12.82
N CYS A 463 13.28 -6.45 11.60
CA CYS A 463 14.32 -7.14 10.82
C CYS A 463 15.71 -7.04 11.46
N LEU A 464 15.91 -6.10 12.37
CA LEU A 464 17.18 -5.77 13.01
C LEU A 464 17.27 -6.29 14.44
N TYR A 465 16.16 -6.74 15.04
CA TYR A 465 16.09 -7.25 16.41
C TYR A 465 16.88 -8.56 16.53
N PRO A 466 18.00 -8.62 17.32
CA PRO A 466 18.89 -9.78 17.35
C PRO A 466 18.42 -10.90 18.26
N GLY A 467 17.45 -10.66 19.14
CA GLY A 467 16.93 -11.66 20.07
C GLY A 467 16.12 -12.74 19.37
N MET A 468 16.12 -13.94 19.91
CA MET A 468 15.28 -15.04 19.41
C MET A 468 13.86 -14.82 19.91
N ARG A 469 12.88 -14.87 19.01
CA ARG A 469 11.46 -14.88 19.33
C ARG A 469 10.89 -16.26 19.09
N TYR A 470 10.22 -16.80 20.09
CA TYR A 470 9.57 -18.09 20.02
C TYR A 470 8.41 -18.07 19.01
N ASP A 471 8.41 -18.99 18.06
CA ASP A 471 7.31 -19.21 17.10
C ASP A 471 6.58 -20.53 17.38
N THR A 472 7.35 -21.62 17.51
CA THR A 472 6.89 -22.97 17.91
C THR A 472 8.00 -23.68 18.65
N GLU A 473 7.74 -24.89 19.18
CA GLU A 473 8.78 -25.76 19.73
C GLU A 473 9.91 -26.08 18.75
N ASN A 474 9.63 -25.97 17.44
CA ASN A 474 10.53 -26.37 16.38
C ASN A 474 11.04 -25.16 15.56
N SER A 475 10.69 -23.93 15.97
CA SER A 475 11.05 -22.76 15.19
C SER A 475 11.10 -21.46 16.01
N TYR A 476 11.96 -20.56 15.56
CA TYR A 476 12.07 -19.20 16.08
C TYR A 476 12.31 -18.19 14.95
N SER A 477 12.03 -16.94 15.23
CA SER A 477 12.38 -15.81 14.38
C SER A 477 13.48 -14.96 15.01
N LYS A 478 14.37 -14.41 14.18
CA LYS A 478 15.49 -13.57 14.60
C LYS A 478 15.82 -12.55 13.54
N GLY A 479 15.97 -11.30 13.94
CA GLY A 479 16.48 -10.24 13.07
C GLY A 479 18.01 -10.25 12.97
N ASN A 480 18.53 -9.32 12.18
CA ASN A 480 19.97 -9.17 11.95
C ASN A 480 20.36 -7.68 11.97
N PRO A 481 21.05 -7.21 13.03
CA PRO A 481 21.44 -5.80 13.16
C PRO A 481 22.49 -5.36 12.13
N LEU A 482 23.11 -6.28 11.39
CA LEU A 482 24.12 -6.01 10.36
C LEU A 482 23.53 -5.87 8.96
N LEU A 483 22.20 -5.82 8.81
CA LEU A 483 21.56 -5.67 7.52
C LEU A 483 21.93 -4.33 6.86
N ASN A 484 22.32 -4.42 5.59
CA ASN A 484 22.42 -3.26 4.72
C ASN A 484 21.08 -2.97 4.03
N PRO A 485 20.75 -1.71 3.79
CA PRO A 485 19.58 -1.38 3.00
C PRO A 485 19.71 -1.83 1.55
N THR A 486 18.62 -2.28 0.95
CA THR A 486 18.57 -2.57 -0.49
C THR A 486 18.53 -1.28 -1.29
N ARG A 487 19.42 -1.13 -2.27
CA ARG A 487 19.45 0.00 -3.21
C ARG A 487 18.89 -0.43 -4.56
N ALA A 488 17.93 0.32 -5.08
CA ALA A 488 17.28 0.06 -6.35
C ALA A 488 17.60 1.14 -7.37
N TYR A 489 17.90 0.72 -8.60
CA TYR A 489 18.08 1.60 -9.77
C TYR A 489 17.14 1.10 -10.87
N SER A 490 16.32 1.97 -11.40
CA SER A 490 15.28 1.60 -12.37
C SER A 490 15.30 2.53 -13.57
N VAL A 491 15.22 1.95 -14.77
CA VAL A 491 14.87 2.64 -16.00
C VAL A 491 13.53 2.10 -16.46
N LYS A 492 12.57 2.99 -16.69
CA LYS A 492 11.20 2.61 -17.06
C LYS A 492 10.64 3.55 -18.11
N TYR A 493 10.04 2.98 -19.13
CA TYR A 493 9.17 3.68 -20.07
C TYR A 493 7.71 3.45 -19.68
N VAL A 494 6.91 4.52 -19.71
CA VAL A 494 5.46 4.46 -19.47
C VAL A 494 4.76 5.24 -20.58
N GLY A 495 3.86 4.58 -21.30
CA GLY A 495 3.01 5.19 -22.32
C GLY A 495 1.54 5.12 -21.92
N TYR A 496 0.84 6.24 -22.06
CA TYR A 496 -0.62 6.32 -21.99
C TYR A 496 -1.11 6.64 -23.41
N TYR A 497 -2.01 5.78 -23.89
CA TYR A 497 -2.57 5.87 -25.24
C TYR A 497 -4.08 6.05 -25.15
N TRP A 498 -4.65 6.86 -26.02
CA TRP A 498 -6.09 7.19 -26.04
C TRP A 498 -6.65 7.61 -24.66
N THR A 499 -5.80 8.22 -23.83
CA THR A 499 -6.05 8.69 -22.48
C THR A 499 -6.09 7.63 -21.35
N TYR A 500 -6.19 6.32 -21.64
CA TYR A 500 -6.40 5.31 -20.58
C TYR A 500 -5.61 4.01 -20.72
N ALA A 501 -5.42 3.52 -21.95
CA ALA A 501 -4.60 2.33 -22.13
C ALA A 501 -3.18 2.64 -21.72
N ARG A 502 -2.68 1.92 -20.73
CA ARG A 502 -1.34 2.10 -20.18
C ARG A 502 -0.47 0.90 -20.57
N PHE A 503 0.69 1.22 -21.06
CA PHE A 503 1.77 0.26 -21.25
C PHE A 503 3.01 0.75 -20.53
N SER A 504 3.69 -0.14 -19.82
CA SER A 504 5.01 0.17 -19.30
C SER A 504 5.95 -1.01 -19.45
N ILE A 505 7.22 -0.71 -19.65
CA ILE A 505 8.30 -1.67 -19.69
C ILE A 505 9.52 -1.08 -18.99
N GLY A 506 10.25 -1.89 -18.28
CA GLY A 506 11.43 -1.41 -17.57
C GLY A 506 12.37 -2.48 -17.08
N TYR A 507 13.49 -2.00 -16.58
CA TYR A 507 14.54 -2.77 -15.93
C TYR A 507 14.81 -2.18 -14.56
N GLN A 508 14.97 -3.03 -13.56
CA GLN A 508 15.36 -2.65 -12.20
C GLN A 508 16.48 -3.55 -11.71
N ARG A 509 17.50 -2.92 -11.17
CA ARG A 509 18.57 -3.56 -10.42
C ARG A 509 18.40 -3.28 -8.94
N ASN A 510 18.35 -4.34 -8.11
CA ASN A 510 18.38 -4.23 -6.65
C ASN A 510 19.72 -4.77 -6.17
N ASN A 511 20.48 -3.94 -5.47
CA ASN A 511 21.73 -4.33 -4.84
C ASN A 511 21.48 -4.54 -3.34
N ASP A 512 22.21 -5.48 -2.73
CA ASP A 512 22.11 -5.79 -1.30
C ASP A 512 20.68 -6.20 -0.87
N LEU A 513 19.98 -7.00 -1.71
CA LEU A 513 18.63 -7.42 -1.40
C LEU A 513 18.62 -8.23 -0.11
N TYR A 514 17.87 -7.75 0.90
CA TYR A 514 17.60 -8.50 2.13
C TYR A 514 16.21 -9.11 2.09
N THR A 515 16.08 -10.28 2.68
CA THR A 515 14.78 -10.95 2.88
C THR A 515 14.87 -11.90 4.07
N SER A 516 13.71 -12.31 4.60
CA SER A 516 13.65 -13.40 5.57
C SER A 516 14.00 -14.71 4.86
N ILE A 517 14.94 -15.44 5.42
CA ILE A 517 15.44 -16.71 4.93
C ILE A 517 15.15 -17.79 5.97
N LEU A 518 14.59 -18.91 5.51
CA LEU A 518 14.48 -20.12 6.32
C LEU A 518 15.82 -20.85 6.31
N GLN A 519 16.26 -21.23 7.48
CA GLN A 519 17.47 -22.03 7.66
C GLN A 519 17.21 -23.07 8.76
N LYS A 520 17.93 -24.18 8.72
CA LYS A 520 18.02 -25.12 9.83
C LYS A 520 19.26 -24.70 10.65
N ASP A 521 19.09 -24.56 11.96
CA ASP A 521 20.20 -24.27 12.85
C ASP A 521 20.91 -25.56 13.33
N GLU A 522 21.94 -25.41 14.17
CA GLU A 522 22.72 -26.54 14.73
C GLU A 522 21.88 -27.44 15.65
N ASN A 523 20.78 -26.94 16.22
CA ASN A 523 19.86 -27.67 17.06
C ASN A 523 18.70 -28.30 16.29
N GLU A 524 18.78 -28.33 14.96
CA GLU A 524 17.72 -28.79 14.05
C GLU A 524 16.43 -27.94 14.03
N LEU A 525 16.45 -26.76 14.70
CA LEU A 525 15.33 -25.84 14.69
C LEU A 525 15.24 -25.09 13.37
N THR A 526 14.04 -24.80 12.92
CA THR A 526 13.83 -23.89 11.81
C THR A 526 13.96 -22.45 12.27
N SER A 527 14.93 -21.71 11.76
CA SER A 527 15.09 -20.29 12.01
C SER A 527 14.59 -19.44 10.84
N TYR A 528 13.86 -18.39 11.16
CA TYR A 528 13.52 -17.31 10.24
C TYR A 528 14.45 -16.13 10.53
N THR A 529 15.44 -15.92 9.68
CA THR A 529 16.40 -14.81 9.85
C THR A 529 16.44 -13.91 8.63
N TYR A 530 16.86 -12.66 8.81
CA TYR A 530 17.02 -11.72 7.71
C TYR A 530 18.48 -11.64 7.25
N LEU A 531 18.70 -11.77 5.96
CA LEU A 531 20.06 -11.69 5.36
C LEU A 531 20.05 -10.85 4.09
N ASN A 532 21.12 -10.11 3.85
CA ASN A 532 21.44 -9.63 2.51
C ASN A 532 22.00 -10.81 1.69
N HIS A 533 21.15 -11.46 0.91
CA HIS A 533 21.46 -12.76 0.31
C HIS A 533 21.99 -12.67 -1.11
N ALA A 534 21.56 -11.70 -1.90
CA ALA A 534 21.96 -11.55 -3.30
C ALA A 534 21.63 -10.16 -3.85
N ASP A 535 22.02 -9.91 -5.09
CA ASP A 535 21.46 -8.84 -5.92
C ASP A 535 20.37 -9.42 -6.82
N ARG A 536 19.47 -8.57 -7.34
CA ARG A 536 18.40 -8.99 -8.25
C ARG A 536 18.35 -8.10 -9.48
N ASN A 537 18.36 -8.72 -10.66
CA ASN A 537 17.92 -8.10 -11.91
C ASN A 537 16.44 -8.40 -12.14
N MET A 538 15.67 -7.42 -12.52
CA MET A 538 14.26 -7.57 -12.84
C MET A 538 13.91 -6.82 -14.12
N TYR A 539 13.34 -7.50 -15.09
CA TYR A 539 12.67 -6.91 -16.26
C TYR A 539 11.18 -7.05 -16.07
N PHE A 540 10.44 -6.00 -16.34
CA PHE A 540 9.00 -6.00 -16.13
C PHE A 540 8.26 -5.33 -17.28
N ALA A 541 7.05 -5.81 -17.52
CA ALA A 541 6.07 -5.20 -18.42
C ALA A 541 4.71 -5.19 -17.75
N GLU A 542 3.99 -4.08 -17.87
CA GLU A 542 2.69 -3.86 -17.27
C GLU A 542 1.75 -3.30 -18.34
N PHE A 543 0.54 -3.83 -18.40
CA PHE A 543 -0.51 -3.43 -19.33
C PHE A 543 -1.78 -3.16 -18.55
N THR A 544 -2.38 -1.98 -18.74
CA THR A 544 -3.72 -1.69 -18.24
C THR A 544 -4.61 -1.41 -19.46
N ILE A 545 -5.60 -2.24 -19.66
CA ILE A 545 -6.53 -2.18 -20.80
C ILE A 545 -7.92 -1.82 -20.25
N PRO A 546 -8.35 -0.58 -20.40
CA PRO A 546 -9.70 -0.16 -20.06
C PRO A 546 -10.68 -0.56 -21.14
N PHE A 547 -11.93 -0.76 -20.77
CA PHE A 547 -13.03 -1.01 -21.70
C PHE A 547 -14.31 -0.34 -21.25
N ALA A 548 -15.19 -0.02 -22.19
CA ALA A 548 -16.54 0.44 -21.95
C ALA A 548 -17.48 -0.04 -23.05
N ALA A 549 -18.72 -0.34 -22.66
CA ALA A 549 -19.78 -0.80 -23.57
C ALA A 549 -21.16 -0.25 -23.13
N PHE A 550 -22.22 -0.50 -23.93
CA PHE A 550 -23.61 -0.12 -23.65
C PHE A 550 -23.78 1.35 -23.27
N LYS A 551 -23.25 2.26 -24.11
CA LYS A 551 -23.24 3.70 -23.86
C LYS A 551 -22.61 4.05 -22.50
N ARG A 552 -21.50 3.38 -22.17
CA ARG A 552 -20.72 3.52 -20.92
C ARG A 552 -21.43 3.04 -19.65
N LYS A 553 -22.54 2.31 -19.75
CA LYS A 553 -23.13 1.67 -18.56
C LYS A 553 -22.27 0.53 -18.02
N LEU A 554 -21.58 -0.20 -18.90
CA LEU A 554 -20.58 -1.22 -18.54
C LEU A 554 -19.20 -0.64 -18.78
N TYR A 555 -18.35 -0.66 -17.77
CA TYR A 555 -16.96 -0.22 -17.89
C TYR A 555 -16.07 -0.96 -16.89
N GLY A 556 -14.79 -0.95 -17.15
CA GLY A 556 -13.81 -1.58 -16.32
C GLY A 556 -12.41 -1.51 -16.89
N ASN A 557 -11.51 -2.24 -16.25
CA ASN A 557 -10.15 -2.43 -16.73
C ASN A 557 -9.65 -3.84 -16.42
N VAL A 558 -8.66 -4.26 -17.17
CA VAL A 558 -7.84 -5.45 -16.88
C VAL A 558 -6.39 -5.01 -16.86
N GLU A 559 -5.67 -5.39 -15.83
CA GLU A 559 -4.24 -5.15 -15.65
C GLU A 559 -3.49 -6.47 -15.69
N VAL A 560 -2.40 -6.51 -16.43
CA VAL A 560 -1.50 -7.67 -16.55
C VAL A 560 -0.10 -7.22 -16.25
N ASP A 561 0.49 -7.78 -15.21
CA ASP A 561 1.89 -7.58 -14.79
C ASP A 561 2.70 -8.82 -15.10
N VAL A 562 3.80 -8.66 -15.78
CA VAL A 562 4.73 -9.73 -16.12
C VAL A 562 6.12 -9.31 -15.72
N ASN A 563 6.77 -10.11 -14.88
CA ASN A 563 8.14 -9.85 -14.41
C ASN A 563 9.02 -11.06 -14.67
N TRP A 564 10.23 -10.79 -15.16
CA TRP A 564 11.31 -11.76 -15.18
C TRP A 564 12.38 -11.33 -14.18
N SER A 565 12.73 -12.21 -13.26
CA SER A 565 13.68 -11.93 -12.19
C SER A 565 14.83 -12.94 -12.20
N GLN A 566 16.04 -12.48 -11.90
CA GLN A 566 17.22 -13.29 -11.73
C GLN A 566 18.01 -12.81 -10.51
N PHE A 567 18.31 -13.72 -9.60
CA PHE A 567 19.25 -13.46 -8.51
C PHE A 567 20.69 -13.68 -8.98
N VAL A 568 21.57 -12.79 -8.57
CA VAL A 568 23.00 -12.81 -8.92
C VAL A 568 23.82 -12.36 -7.71
N ASN A 569 25.15 -12.60 -7.74
CA ASN A 569 26.06 -12.20 -6.68
C ASN A 569 25.63 -12.69 -5.29
N PRO A 570 25.60 -14.01 -5.05
CA PRO A 570 25.21 -14.56 -3.75
C PRO A 570 26.16 -14.09 -2.65
N ARG A 571 25.62 -13.91 -1.45
CA ARG A 571 26.33 -13.43 -0.26
C ARG A 571 25.96 -14.26 0.96
N ASN A 572 26.80 -14.17 2.00
CA ASN A 572 26.52 -14.81 3.30
C ASN A 572 26.24 -16.31 3.22
N GLY A 573 26.94 -17.03 2.32
CA GLY A 573 26.75 -18.46 2.14
C GLY A 573 25.42 -18.88 1.48
N TYR A 574 24.64 -17.91 1.00
CA TYR A 574 23.36 -18.18 0.34
C TYR A 574 23.59 -18.77 -1.07
N GLU A 575 23.01 -19.92 -1.31
CA GLU A 575 23.00 -20.52 -2.65
C GLU A 575 21.94 -19.85 -3.53
N LEU A 576 22.30 -19.55 -4.77
CA LEU A 576 21.38 -18.94 -5.70
C LEU A 576 20.23 -19.92 -6.02
N PRO A 577 18.99 -19.49 -5.89
CA PRO A 577 17.85 -20.33 -6.26
C PRO A 577 17.88 -20.61 -7.76
N TYR A 578 17.44 -21.79 -8.16
CA TYR A 578 17.29 -22.19 -9.56
C TYR A 578 18.61 -22.15 -10.36
N ASP A 579 19.75 -22.44 -9.73
CA ASP A 579 21.09 -22.39 -10.32
C ASP A 579 21.42 -21.02 -10.94
N GLY A 580 20.95 -19.93 -10.35
CA GLY A 580 21.07 -18.58 -10.88
C GLY A 580 20.26 -18.30 -12.14
N LYS A 581 19.40 -19.23 -12.57
CA LYS A 581 18.50 -19.04 -13.73
C LYS A 581 17.36 -18.07 -13.36
N GLY A 582 16.94 -17.26 -14.33
CA GLY A 582 15.79 -16.37 -14.16
C GLY A 582 14.47 -17.11 -14.15
N PHE A 583 13.44 -16.46 -13.62
CA PHE A 583 12.08 -16.99 -13.54
C PHE A 583 11.04 -15.90 -13.79
N TRP A 584 9.88 -16.33 -14.27
CA TRP A 584 8.75 -15.44 -14.54
C TRP A 584 7.77 -15.42 -13.39
N THR A 585 7.22 -14.23 -13.13
CA THR A 585 6.05 -14.04 -12.28
C THR A 585 5.01 -13.22 -13.04
N THR A 586 3.75 -13.55 -12.86
CA THR A 586 2.64 -12.88 -13.54
C THR A 586 1.53 -12.63 -12.53
N LYS A 587 0.86 -11.49 -12.66
CA LYS A 587 -0.36 -11.13 -11.93
C LYS A 587 -1.36 -10.58 -12.92
N ILE A 588 -2.62 -10.96 -12.78
CA ILE A 588 -3.72 -10.43 -13.59
C ILE A 588 -4.78 -9.94 -12.61
N THR A 589 -5.18 -8.68 -12.73
CA THR A 589 -6.28 -8.10 -11.95
C THR A 589 -7.30 -7.46 -12.86
N GLY A 590 -8.51 -7.31 -12.38
CA GLY A 590 -9.53 -6.61 -13.14
C GLY A 590 -10.66 -6.11 -12.26
N PHE A 591 -11.29 -5.05 -12.75
CA PHE A 591 -12.48 -4.43 -12.20
C PHE A 591 -13.50 -4.24 -13.33
N VAL A 592 -14.76 -4.56 -13.04
CA VAL A 592 -15.88 -4.37 -13.95
C VAL A 592 -17.03 -3.76 -13.17
N GLN A 593 -17.68 -2.74 -13.71
CA GLN A 593 -18.90 -2.16 -13.15
C GLN A 593 -19.97 -2.03 -14.23
N TYR A 594 -21.23 -2.31 -13.83
CA TYR A 594 -22.41 -2.12 -14.66
C TYR A 594 -23.43 -1.23 -13.94
N ASP A 595 -23.64 -0.04 -14.47
CA ASP A 595 -24.63 0.90 -13.97
C ASP A 595 -26.00 0.57 -14.57
N ILE A 596 -26.82 -0.22 -13.84
CA ILE A 596 -28.14 -0.63 -14.26
C ILE A 596 -29.05 0.59 -14.35
N THR A 597 -29.01 1.43 -13.32
CA THR A 597 -29.69 2.73 -13.27
C THR A 597 -28.73 3.79 -12.73
N ASP A 598 -29.14 5.04 -12.68
CA ASP A 598 -28.39 6.14 -12.05
C ASP A 598 -28.28 6.01 -10.51
N ARG A 599 -28.95 5.00 -9.90
CA ARG A 599 -28.97 4.76 -8.45
C ARG A 599 -28.61 3.33 -8.06
N PHE A 600 -28.45 2.43 -9.03
CA PHE A 600 -28.12 1.04 -8.76
C PHE A 600 -27.05 0.54 -9.71
N SER A 601 -25.94 0.09 -9.16
CA SER A 601 -24.82 -0.47 -9.88
C SER A 601 -24.38 -1.82 -9.31
N LEU A 602 -23.86 -2.67 -10.17
CA LEU A 602 -23.18 -3.91 -9.84
C LEU A 602 -21.71 -3.80 -10.23
N SER A 603 -20.84 -4.32 -9.40
CA SER A 603 -19.43 -4.39 -9.71
C SER A 603 -18.81 -5.74 -9.35
N SER A 604 -17.70 -6.05 -9.99
CA SER A 604 -16.90 -7.24 -9.72
C SER A 604 -15.43 -6.88 -9.76
N GLN A 605 -14.66 -7.46 -8.84
CA GLN A 605 -13.20 -7.41 -8.82
C GLN A 605 -12.64 -8.81 -8.81
N PHE A 606 -11.51 -9.01 -9.46
CA PHE A 606 -10.81 -10.29 -9.43
C PHE A 606 -9.30 -10.13 -9.48
N ALA A 607 -8.60 -11.10 -8.95
CA ALA A 607 -7.16 -11.25 -9.16
C ALA A 607 -6.80 -12.72 -9.36
N VAL A 608 -5.89 -12.94 -10.30
CA VAL A 608 -5.33 -14.26 -10.62
C VAL A 608 -3.82 -14.17 -10.47
N TYR A 609 -3.28 -15.06 -9.65
CA TYR A 609 -1.85 -15.21 -9.43
C TYR A 609 -1.44 -16.60 -9.94
N PRO A 610 -0.86 -16.70 -11.15
CA PRO A 610 -0.31 -17.95 -11.64
C PRO A 610 0.78 -18.50 -10.71
N LYS A 611 1.14 -19.76 -10.88
CA LYS A 611 2.28 -20.35 -10.15
C LYS A 611 3.51 -19.46 -10.29
N LYS A 612 4.08 -19.08 -9.15
CA LYS A 612 5.27 -18.21 -9.09
C LYS A 612 6.43 -18.86 -8.34
N LYS A 613 7.60 -18.36 -8.61
CA LYS A 613 8.86 -18.67 -7.92
C LYS A 613 9.35 -17.41 -7.20
N THR A 614 10.05 -17.60 -6.09
CA THR A 614 10.71 -16.54 -5.33
C THR A 614 12.13 -16.96 -4.96
N ALA A 615 12.80 -16.21 -4.08
CA ALA A 615 14.13 -16.55 -3.61
C ALA A 615 14.23 -17.92 -2.93
N GLN A 616 13.19 -18.35 -2.18
CA GLN A 616 13.24 -19.57 -1.39
C GLN A 616 12.05 -20.52 -1.60
N TYR A 617 10.98 -20.11 -2.27
CA TYR A 617 9.81 -20.98 -2.42
C TYR A 617 9.18 -20.89 -3.80
N THR A 618 8.49 -21.92 -4.15
CA THR A 618 7.49 -21.92 -5.22
C THR A 618 6.10 -21.84 -4.60
N GLU A 619 5.20 -21.07 -5.19
CA GLU A 619 3.81 -20.93 -4.75
C GLU A 619 2.87 -21.39 -5.86
N LYS A 620 1.87 -22.24 -5.51
CA LYS A 620 0.84 -22.67 -6.47
C LYS A 620 -0.02 -21.48 -6.90
N ALA A 621 -0.69 -21.62 -8.04
CA ALA A 621 -1.63 -20.61 -8.50
C ALA A 621 -2.81 -20.47 -7.54
N TYR A 622 -3.24 -19.24 -7.29
CA TYR A 622 -4.44 -18.90 -6.52
C TYR A 622 -5.15 -17.73 -7.15
N TRP A 623 -6.41 -17.51 -6.81
CA TRP A 623 -7.22 -16.43 -7.34
C TRP A 623 -8.41 -16.14 -6.43
N TRP A 624 -9.01 -14.98 -6.61
CA TRP A 624 -10.23 -14.59 -5.92
C TRP A 624 -11.14 -13.80 -6.86
N LEU A 625 -12.42 -13.76 -6.51
CA LEU A 625 -13.47 -13.06 -7.23
C LEU A 625 -14.47 -12.51 -6.21
N ASP A 626 -14.74 -11.21 -6.30
CA ASP A 626 -15.67 -10.48 -5.45
C ASP A 626 -16.78 -9.88 -6.31
N PHE A 627 -17.99 -9.80 -5.75
CA PHE A 627 -19.10 -9.06 -6.32
C PHE A 627 -19.61 -8.04 -5.33
N SER A 628 -20.07 -6.89 -5.84
CA SER A 628 -20.68 -5.84 -5.03
C SER A 628 -21.89 -5.23 -5.73
N ALA A 629 -22.82 -4.76 -4.92
CA ALA A 629 -24.01 -4.02 -5.37
C ALA A 629 -24.11 -2.74 -4.54
N ASP A 630 -24.22 -1.60 -5.20
CA ASP A 630 -24.41 -0.29 -4.59
C ASP A 630 -25.78 0.27 -4.97
N TRP A 631 -26.57 0.64 -3.96
CA TRP A 631 -27.93 1.13 -4.14
C TRP A 631 -28.19 2.43 -3.37
N TYR A 632 -28.41 3.53 -4.10
CA TYR A 632 -28.91 4.77 -3.54
C TYR A 632 -30.41 4.66 -3.26
N LEU A 633 -30.74 4.55 -1.97
CA LEU A 633 -32.12 4.36 -1.53
C LEU A 633 -33.00 5.61 -1.74
N THR A 634 -32.37 6.78 -1.81
CA THR A 634 -33.04 8.06 -1.98
C THR A 634 -32.77 8.68 -3.37
N LYS A 635 -33.70 9.51 -3.87
CA LYS A 635 -33.50 10.28 -5.10
C LYS A 635 -32.39 11.34 -4.97
N LYS A 636 -32.12 11.81 -3.74
CA LYS A 636 -31.04 12.78 -3.45
C LYS A 636 -29.65 12.14 -3.40
N LYS A 637 -29.57 10.81 -3.46
CA LYS A 637 -28.35 10.03 -3.32
C LYS A 637 -27.59 10.31 -2.02
N ASP A 638 -28.31 10.59 -0.94
CA ASP A 638 -27.75 10.86 0.40
C ASP A 638 -27.74 9.61 1.29
N LEU A 639 -28.43 8.53 0.90
CA LEU A 639 -28.44 7.25 1.60
C LEU A 639 -28.00 6.13 0.64
N LEU A 640 -26.83 5.56 0.89
CA LEU A 640 -26.21 4.48 0.11
C LEU A 640 -26.23 3.19 0.91
N LEU A 641 -26.78 2.13 0.34
CA LEU A 641 -26.63 0.74 0.78
C LEU A 641 -25.65 0.04 -0.14
N SER A 642 -24.59 -0.51 0.41
CA SER A 642 -23.62 -1.36 -0.28
C SER A 642 -23.67 -2.78 0.27
N LEU A 643 -23.72 -3.77 -0.61
CA LEU A 643 -23.63 -5.19 -0.30
C LEU A 643 -22.47 -5.79 -1.10
N SER A 644 -21.59 -6.54 -0.47
CA SER A 644 -20.53 -7.27 -1.16
C SER A 644 -20.44 -8.73 -0.70
N VAL A 645 -20.07 -9.59 -1.63
CA VAL A 645 -19.71 -10.99 -1.39
C VAL A 645 -18.29 -11.18 -1.88
N GLU A 646 -17.40 -11.52 -0.95
CA GLU A 646 -15.96 -11.60 -1.21
C GLU A 646 -15.50 -13.05 -1.33
N ASP A 647 -14.48 -13.30 -2.19
CA ASP A 647 -13.89 -14.62 -2.50
C ASP A 647 -14.94 -15.71 -2.70
N VAL A 648 -15.93 -15.45 -3.57
CA VAL A 648 -17.09 -16.32 -3.79
C VAL A 648 -16.72 -17.77 -4.12
N ALA A 649 -15.57 -17.98 -4.74
CA ALA A 649 -15.07 -19.29 -5.10
C ALA A 649 -14.19 -19.94 -4.00
N ASN A 650 -13.89 -19.24 -2.91
CA ASN A 650 -13.03 -19.70 -1.81
C ASN A 650 -11.66 -20.21 -2.28
N ARG A 651 -11.02 -19.51 -3.22
CA ARG A 651 -9.76 -19.90 -3.86
C ARG A 651 -8.55 -19.05 -3.45
N LEU A 652 -8.73 -18.19 -2.47
CA LEU A 652 -7.62 -17.44 -1.87
C LEU A 652 -6.97 -18.30 -0.79
N ASP A 653 -6.18 -19.30 -1.21
CA ASP A 653 -5.36 -20.16 -0.37
C ASP A 653 -3.92 -20.19 -0.88
N HIS A 654 -2.98 -20.34 0.04
CA HIS A 654 -1.56 -20.29 -0.27
C HIS A 654 -0.92 -21.65 -0.03
N THR A 655 -0.41 -22.27 -1.09
CA THR A 655 0.40 -23.50 -1.01
C THR A 655 1.80 -23.18 -1.50
N ARG A 656 2.78 -23.27 -0.59
CA ARG A 656 4.18 -22.94 -0.85
C ARG A 656 5.06 -24.16 -0.59
N THR A 657 6.06 -24.33 -1.44
CA THR A 657 7.15 -25.29 -1.21
C THR A 657 8.43 -24.51 -1.04
N TYR A 658 9.01 -24.58 0.15
CA TYR A 658 10.28 -23.98 0.51
C TYR A 658 11.38 -24.99 0.35
N LEU A 659 12.50 -24.56 -0.26
CA LEU A 659 13.73 -25.32 -0.34
C LEU A 659 14.81 -24.56 0.43
N TYR A 660 15.40 -25.18 1.43
CA TYR A 660 16.47 -24.60 2.21
C TYR A 660 17.47 -25.71 2.64
N SER A 661 18.66 -25.32 3.09
CA SER A 661 19.72 -26.28 3.40
C SER A 661 19.22 -27.36 4.36
N GLY A 662 19.27 -28.62 3.92
CA GLY A 662 18.91 -29.79 4.69
C GLY A 662 17.41 -30.06 4.81
N ALA A 663 16.53 -29.33 4.08
CA ALA A 663 15.08 -29.58 4.19
C ALA A 663 14.23 -29.05 3.01
N GLU A 664 13.12 -29.72 2.79
CA GLU A 664 12.00 -29.26 1.95
C GLU A 664 10.73 -29.12 2.81
N ARG A 665 10.13 -27.93 2.83
CA ARG A 665 8.89 -27.66 3.57
C ARG A 665 7.74 -27.35 2.63
N HIS A 666 6.65 -28.09 2.77
CA HIS A 666 5.37 -27.80 2.13
C HIS A 666 4.47 -27.09 3.13
N ARG A 667 4.08 -25.86 2.85
CA ARG A 667 3.17 -25.05 3.68
C ARG A 667 1.87 -24.78 2.95
N TYR A 668 0.78 -25.14 3.57
CA TYR A 668 -0.57 -24.72 3.18
C TYR A 668 -1.11 -23.74 4.21
N THR A 669 -1.59 -22.57 3.75
CA THR A 669 -2.24 -21.57 4.60
C THR A 669 -3.57 -21.17 3.98
N LYS A 670 -4.63 -21.21 4.78
CA LYS A 670 -5.97 -20.78 4.41
C LYS A 670 -6.57 -19.88 5.48
N SER A 671 -6.83 -18.62 5.13
CA SER A 671 -7.62 -17.70 5.94
C SER A 671 -9.10 -17.79 5.55
N VAL A 672 -9.98 -17.41 6.45
CA VAL A 672 -11.41 -17.26 6.14
C VAL A 672 -11.57 -15.96 5.34
N THR A 673 -11.82 -16.09 4.04
CA THR A 673 -11.88 -15.00 3.06
C THR A 673 -13.24 -14.89 2.37
N GLN A 674 -14.14 -15.89 2.56
CA GLN A 674 -15.52 -15.82 2.10
C GLN A 674 -16.33 -14.98 3.09
N LEU A 675 -16.67 -13.78 2.68
CA LEU A 675 -17.34 -12.79 3.52
C LEU A 675 -18.56 -12.23 2.80
N VAL A 676 -19.62 -11.97 3.55
CA VAL A 676 -20.75 -11.12 3.13
C VAL A 676 -20.70 -9.86 3.96
N ARG A 677 -20.58 -8.73 3.31
CA ARG A 677 -20.50 -7.42 3.97
C ARG A 677 -21.64 -6.54 3.53
N PHE A 678 -22.28 -5.87 4.47
CA PHE A 678 -23.20 -4.76 4.20
C PHE A 678 -22.68 -3.48 4.82
N ARG A 679 -22.96 -2.35 4.16
CA ARG A 679 -22.63 -1.00 4.65
C ARG A 679 -23.81 -0.07 4.34
N LEU A 680 -24.18 0.73 5.30
CA LEU A 680 -25.13 1.81 5.13
C LEU A 680 -24.43 3.14 5.41
N THR A 681 -24.46 4.05 4.44
CA THR A 681 -23.86 5.38 4.55
C THR A 681 -24.91 6.45 4.35
N TYR A 682 -25.03 7.35 5.32
CA TYR A 682 -25.89 8.52 5.24
C TYR A 682 -25.06 9.80 5.20
N LYS A 683 -25.38 10.67 4.24
CA LYS A 683 -24.69 11.95 4.00
C LYS A 683 -25.64 13.10 4.25
N PHE A 684 -25.21 14.05 5.06
CA PHE A 684 -25.97 15.24 5.38
C PHE A 684 -25.07 16.46 5.57
N GLY A 685 -25.65 17.66 5.48
CA GLY A 685 -24.90 18.89 5.67
C GLY A 685 -25.78 20.11 5.61
N GLY A 686 -25.31 21.17 6.25
CA GLY A 686 -25.92 22.49 6.26
C GLY A 686 -25.04 23.52 5.53
N GLY A 687 -25.56 24.15 4.48
CA GLY A 687 -24.91 25.17 3.67
C GLY A 687 -25.56 25.24 2.29
N LYS A 688 -25.48 26.39 1.62
CA LYS A 688 -25.96 26.53 0.24
C LYS A 688 -25.23 25.51 -0.63
N LYS A 689 -25.96 24.57 -1.25
CA LYS A 689 -25.44 23.80 -2.37
C LYS A 689 -25.11 24.81 -3.45
N GLN A 690 -23.81 25.10 -3.66
CA GLN A 690 -23.44 25.67 -4.94
C GLN A 690 -23.73 24.60 -5.98
N SER A 691 -24.75 24.84 -6.82
CA SER A 691 -24.71 24.31 -8.16
C SER A 691 -23.33 24.69 -8.69
N MET A 692 -22.51 23.73 -9.07
CA MET A 692 -21.32 24.02 -9.86
C MET A 692 -21.84 24.64 -11.16
N GLU A 693 -21.95 25.95 -11.20
CA GLU A 693 -21.95 26.67 -12.47
C GLU A 693 -20.63 26.29 -13.11
N GLN A 694 -20.74 25.52 -14.17
CA GLN A 694 -19.69 25.32 -15.15
C GLN A 694 -19.24 26.70 -15.67
N LYS A 695 -18.42 27.40 -14.90
CA LYS A 695 -17.57 28.41 -15.48
C LYS A 695 -16.58 27.63 -16.34
N SER A 696 -16.97 27.57 -17.61
CA SER A 696 -16.25 26.94 -18.68
C SER A 696 -14.76 27.28 -18.57
N VAL A 697 -13.94 26.28 -18.47
CA VAL A 697 -12.47 26.31 -18.67
C VAL A 697 -12.14 26.73 -20.12
N SER A 698 -13.15 27.11 -20.94
CA SER A 698 -13.00 27.62 -22.30
C SER A 698 -12.14 28.88 -22.40
N ASN A 699 -12.01 29.68 -21.32
CA ASN A 699 -11.19 30.90 -21.37
C ASN A 699 -9.68 30.60 -21.12
N ASP A 700 -9.31 29.46 -20.55
CA ASP A 700 -7.88 29.12 -20.40
C ASP A 700 -7.35 28.32 -21.60
N ILE A 701 -8.20 27.65 -22.34
CA ILE A 701 -7.82 26.98 -23.59
C ILE A 701 -7.62 28.00 -24.73
N GLY A 702 -8.30 29.13 -24.69
CA GLY A 702 -8.12 30.23 -25.67
C GLY A 702 -6.75 30.91 -25.59
N ARG A 703 -6.08 30.90 -24.45
CA ARG A 703 -4.71 31.42 -24.26
C ARG A 703 -3.59 30.51 -24.76
N PHE A 704 -3.89 29.29 -25.15
CA PHE A 704 -2.93 28.37 -25.74
C PHE A 704 -3.02 28.26 -27.28
N ARG A 705 -3.74 29.15 -27.92
CA ARG A 705 -3.92 29.19 -29.40
C ARG A 705 -3.23 30.33 -30.13
N GLU A 706 -2.33 31.05 -29.47
CA GLU A 706 -1.43 31.99 -30.16
C GLU A 706 0.04 31.59 -29.97
#